data_e752a7dc21709595a43aab0ba2671674
#
_entry.id   e752a7dc21709595a43aab0ba2671674
#
_cell.length_a   1.000
_cell.length_b   1.000
_cell.length_c   1.000
_cell.angle_alpha   90.00
_cell.angle_beta   90.00
_cell.angle_gamma   90.00
#
_symmetry.space_group_name_H-M   'P 1'
#
loop_
_entity.id
_entity.type
_entity.pdbx_description
1 polymer ?
#
loop_
_entity_poly.entity_id
_entity_poly.type
_entity_poly.pdbx_seq_one_letter_code
_entity_poly.pdbx_strand_id
1 'polypeptide(L)'
;MLGFLAANAQVPTPDQFLGYPLGTQFTPHYRVVDYFKQVAATAKNVKLEQYGATYEGRPLLMAIVGSPENMARIEEIRQHSLDMSNAKGGANGSQPVIVWLSYNVHGNEAVSTEAAMQALYELVNNGNAQTQQWLKNTVVIIDPCLNPDGRERYVNFYNNTRGVKPNVNRWSREHNEPWPGGRANHYYFDLNRDWAWQTQKESQQRVAKYNQWMPQLHVDFHEQEIEAPYYFAPAAEPFHDAITPWQRQLQVLIGRNNAKYFDQQGWLYFTKERFDLFYPSYGDTYPMYNGAIGMTYEQGGSGRAGVAVLKKDGDTLTLTDRIAHHFTTSMSTIEVASQQAEKIISEYTQYFEAAKKNPQGGYKSYVVKAGGNTEKLNSLAELLRKNNIAFGFGSNAASASGFNYFTGKTETFTIDKEDLVINAFQPHSNMLRVLFEPVSHLTDSVTYDITAWALPYAYGLTSFAVKAPLTPAADAPAVRNNTPLSAQKPYAYLAQWNSLRDVKFLSSLLQNDIKVRFTETPFSVGGKDFPAGTLIITRAGNTAKGDQFDRFITSQANQFKISLDAVASGFVDKGMDFGSDKIRFIKKPHVTLLGGRGISSLGMGEIWHFFEQQLDFPITVVDERNTDDIDWDQTDVLILPDGDYKMLADKAASDKLKEWVKNGGRLIALESAAAELAGGEWGIKLKKEEEDKEAKEKAVSTRPYEALKPYANRERESIKQFIPGAIYKVQLDTTHPLAFGYAGIYYTLKQDANLYEFMENGGWNVGVLKKDSYLSGFVGADTRQQLKDGLLFGVKEMGDGEIVILADNPLFRSFWENGKLLFSNAVFLVGQ
;
A
#
# COMPACT_ATOMS: atom_id res chain seq x y z
N MET A 1 -22.05 -25.17 58.21
CA MET A 1 -20.99 -24.74 57.29
C MET A 1 -21.40 -25.17 55.87
N LEU A 2 -21.92 -24.27 55.08
CA LEU A 2 -22.14 -24.49 53.64
C LEU A 2 -20.81 -24.16 52.95
N GLY A 3 -20.09 -25.21 52.54
CA GLY A 3 -18.91 -25.05 51.68
C GLY A 3 -19.34 -24.56 50.32
N PHE A 4 -19.02 -23.29 50.00
CA PHE A 4 -19.03 -22.81 48.60
C PHE A 4 -17.94 -23.59 47.84
N LEU A 5 -18.34 -24.62 47.11
CA LEU A 5 -17.54 -25.16 46.01
C LEU A 5 -17.42 -24.03 45.00
N ALA A 6 -16.30 -23.31 45.00
CA ALA A 6 -15.95 -22.47 43.87
C ALA A 6 -15.82 -23.39 42.63
N ALA A 7 -16.88 -23.54 41.88
CA ALA A 7 -16.80 -24.13 40.55
C ALA A 7 -15.83 -23.28 39.76
N ASN A 8 -14.61 -23.76 39.50
CA ASN A 8 -13.74 -23.16 38.48
C ASN A 8 -14.55 -23.16 37.18
N ALA A 9 -14.99 -21.99 36.74
CA ALA A 9 -15.68 -21.86 35.46
C ALA A 9 -14.74 -22.39 34.38
N GLN A 10 -15.13 -23.50 33.76
CA GLN A 10 -14.37 -24.07 32.65
C GLN A 10 -14.52 -23.15 31.43
N VAL A 11 -13.44 -22.88 30.74
CA VAL A 11 -13.47 -22.13 29.44
C VAL A 11 -14.35 -22.90 28.47
N PRO A 12 -15.42 -22.30 27.91
CA PRO A 12 -16.28 -22.99 26.97
C PRO A 12 -15.54 -23.23 25.65
N THR A 13 -15.77 -24.37 24.99
CA THR A 13 -15.33 -24.59 23.63
C THR A 13 -16.02 -23.59 22.70
N PRO A 14 -15.46 -23.32 21.49
CA PRO A 14 -16.15 -22.50 20.49
C PRO A 14 -17.59 -22.97 20.23
N ASP A 15 -17.81 -24.28 20.09
CA ASP A 15 -19.14 -24.88 19.83
C ASP A 15 -20.12 -24.59 20.98
N GLN A 16 -19.68 -24.75 22.23
CA GLN A 16 -20.51 -24.47 23.41
C GLN A 16 -20.89 -23.00 23.50
N PHE A 17 -19.96 -22.09 23.22
CA PHE A 17 -20.21 -20.66 23.24
C PHE A 17 -21.10 -20.20 22.09
N LEU A 18 -20.83 -20.68 20.87
CA LEU A 18 -21.56 -20.31 19.69
C LEU A 18 -22.97 -20.88 19.63
N GLY A 19 -23.18 -22.08 20.20
CA GLY A 19 -24.43 -22.81 20.13
C GLY A 19 -24.61 -23.65 18.86
N TYR A 20 -23.54 -23.78 18.07
CA TYR A 20 -23.47 -24.62 16.88
C TYR A 20 -22.04 -25.14 16.69
N PRO A 21 -21.84 -26.31 16.00
CA PRO A 21 -20.52 -26.83 15.73
C PRO A 21 -19.70 -25.88 14.83
N LEU A 22 -18.46 -25.60 15.22
CA LEU A 22 -17.55 -24.78 14.44
C LEU A 22 -17.35 -25.39 13.04
N GLY A 23 -17.42 -24.57 11.99
CA GLY A 23 -17.34 -25.03 10.60
C GLY A 23 -18.68 -25.34 9.93
N THR A 24 -19.82 -25.27 10.64
CA THR A 24 -21.15 -25.44 10.03
C THR A 24 -21.72 -24.15 9.45
N GLN A 25 -21.16 -23.01 9.85
CA GLN A 25 -21.46 -21.69 9.31
C GLN A 25 -20.32 -20.73 9.64
N PHE A 26 -20.25 -19.59 8.94
CA PHE A 26 -19.30 -18.53 9.32
C PHE A 26 -19.83 -17.73 10.51
N THR A 27 -18.94 -17.51 11.47
CA THR A 27 -19.23 -16.75 12.69
C THR A 27 -19.17 -15.24 12.43
N PRO A 28 -20.22 -14.44 12.71
CA PRO A 28 -20.16 -12.99 12.63
C PRO A 28 -19.07 -12.41 13.52
N HIS A 29 -18.42 -11.33 13.10
CA HIS A 29 -17.26 -10.77 13.82
C HIS A 29 -17.56 -10.42 15.28
N TYR A 30 -18.74 -9.86 15.58
CA TYR A 30 -19.12 -9.54 16.98
C TYR A 30 -19.13 -10.77 17.87
N ARG A 31 -19.53 -11.97 17.37
CA ARG A 31 -19.51 -13.21 18.12
C ARG A 31 -18.09 -13.71 18.39
N VAL A 32 -17.17 -13.47 17.43
CA VAL A 32 -15.73 -13.74 17.62
C VAL A 32 -15.19 -12.86 18.74
N VAL A 33 -15.48 -11.57 18.70
CA VAL A 33 -15.10 -10.61 19.75
C VAL A 33 -15.62 -11.03 21.12
N ASP A 34 -16.89 -11.42 21.20
CA ASP A 34 -17.51 -11.88 22.44
C ASP A 34 -16.88 -13.17 22.96
N TYR A 35 -16.52 -14.10 22.05
CA TYR A 35 -15.82 -15.33 22.44
C TYR A 35 -14.44 -15.03 23.03
N PHE A 36 -13.66 -14.18 22.40
CA PHE A 36 -12.34 -13.77 22.91
C PHE A 36 -12.45 -13.08 24.28
N LYS A 37 -13.45 -12.22 24.47
CA LYS A 37 -13.76 -11.60 25.78
C LYS A 37 -14.14 -12.63 26.84
N GLN A 38 -14.99 -13.60 26.48
CA GLN A 38 -15.41 -14.68 27.40
C GLN A 38 -14.22 -15.54 27.83
N VAL A 39 -13.35 -15.92 26.88
CA VAL A 39 -12.14 -16.69 27.20
C VAL A 39 -11.23 -15.90 28.14
N ALA A 40 -10.98 -14.63 27.83
CA ALA A 40 -10.13 -13.77 28.67
C ALA A 40 -10.69 -13.50 30.06
N ALA A 41 -12.02 -13.49 30.20
CA ALA A 41 -12.66 -13.36 31.52
C ALA A 41 -12.59 -14.65 32.35
N THR A 42 -12.40 -15.80 31.72
CA THR A 42 -12.45 -17.13 32.40
C THR A 42 -11.06 -17.71 32.61
N ALA A 43 -10.16 -17.63 31.62
CA ALA A 43 -8.81 -18.19 31.68
C ALA A 43 -7.84 -17.21 32.37
N LYS A 44 -6.90 -17.72 33.18
CA LYS A 44 -5.90 -16.89 33.91
C LYS A 44 -4.61 -16.70 33.11
N ASN A 45 -4.39 -17.49 32.08
CA ASN A 45 -3.17 -17.50 31.27
C ASN A 45 -3.33 -16.79 29.93
N VAL A 46 -4.32 -15.89 29.84
CA VAL A 46 -4.57 -15.05 28.67
C VAL A 46 -4.83 -13.59 29.07
N LYS A 47 -4.28 -12.67 28.28
CA LYS A 47 -4.57 -11.23 28.35
C LYS A 47 -5.15 -10.79 27.01
N LEU A 48 -6.31 -10.15 27.01
CA LEU A 48 -6.93 -9.59 25.83
C LEU A 48 -6.63 -8.09 25.74
N GLU A 49 -6.18 -7.62 24.59
CA GLU A 49 -5.98 -6.20 24.31
C GLU A 49 -6.75 -5.80 23.05
N GLN A 50 -7.43 -4.65 23.11
CA GLN A 50 -7.91 -3.97 21.92
C GLN A 50 -6.83 -2.96 21.52
N TYR A 51 -6.19 -3.17 20.33
CA TYR A 51 -5.11 -2.30 19.87
C TYR A 51 -5.59 -1.21 18.90
N GLY A 52 -6.87 -1.27 18.49
CA GLY A 52 -7.42 -0.27 17.58
C GLY A 52 -8.86 -0.53 17.20
N ALA A 53 -9.28 0.17 16.14
CA ALA A 53 -10.57 -0.02 15.47
C ALA A 53 -10.44 0.29 13.98
N THR A 54 -11.24 -0.40 13.16
CA THR A 54 -11.32 -0.18 11.70
C THR A 54 -11.96 1.15 11.33
N TYR A 55 -12.03 1.47 10.04
CA TYR A 55 -12.78 2.62 9.56
C TYR A 55 -14.27 2.55 9.93
N GLU A 56 -14.88 1.37 9.93
CA GLU A 56 -16.28 1.16 10.32
C GLU A 56 -16.46 1.00 11.84
N GLY A 57 -15.41 1.23 12.63
CA GLY A 57 -15.46 1.22 14.09
C GLY A 57 -15.41 -0.17 14.75
N ARG A 58 -15.16 -1.25 14.00
CA ARG A 58 -15.02 -2.60 14.56
C ARG A 58 -13.71 -2.74 15.32
N PRO A 59 -13.72 -3.37 16.53
CA PRO A 59 -12.53 -3.51 17.35
C PRO A 59 -11.49 -4.44 16.69
N LEU A 60 -10.23 -4.03 16.75
CA LEU A 60 -9.06 -4.84 16.42
C LEU A 60 -8.48 -5.38 17.74
N LEU A 61 -8.44 -6.71 17.88
CA LEU A 61 -8.12 -7.39 19.14
C LEU A 61 -6.89 -8.28 18.99
N MET A 62 -6.17 -8.48 20.07
CA MET A 62 -5.19 -9.56 20.18
C MET A 62 -5.31 -10.24 21.54
N ALA A 63 -5.20 -11.56 21.56
CA ALA A 63 -5.08 -12.37 22.77
C ALA A 63 -3.63 -12.78 22.95
N ILE A 64 -3.06 -12.52 24.12
CA ILE A 64 -1.69 -12.87 24.51
C ILE A 64 -1.79 -14.05 25.48
N VAL A 65 -1.24 -15.20 25.10
CA VAL A 65 -1.34 -16.45 25.86
C VAL A 65 0.06 -16.97 26.18
N GLY A 66 0.26 -17.40 27.41
CA GLY A 66 1.53 -17.98 27.87
C GLY A 66 1.32 -18.93 29.05
N SER A 67 2.38 -19.54 29.58
CA SER A 67 2.31 -20.22 30.88
C SER A 67 1.99 -19.20 31.99
N PRO A 68 1.46 -19.61 33.15
CA PRO A 68 1.23 -18.72 34.28
C PRO A 68 2.49 -17.92 34.66
N GLU A 69 3.67 -18.55 34.59
CA GLU A 69 4.96 -17.92 34.92
C GLU A 69 5.31 -16.86 33.88
N ASN A 70 5.11 -17.12 32.56
CA ASN A 70 5.36 -16.16 31.50
C ASN A 70 4.37 -14.98 31.58
N MET A 71 3.10 -15.26 31.85
CA MET A 71 2.09 -14.20 32.02
C MET A 71 2.35 -13.30 33.22
N ALA A 72 2.91 -13.82 34.31
CA ALA A 72 3.27 -13.01 35.49
C ALA A 72 4.39 -11.99 35.21
N ARG A 73 5.22 -12.24 34.19
CA ARG A 73 6.31 -11.34 33.77
C ARG A 73 6.19 -10.88 32.30
N ILE A 74 4.99 -10.82 31.78
CA ILE A 74 4.75 -10.56 30.35
C ILE A 74 5.34 -9.23 29.88
N GLU A 75 5.34 -8.18 30.68
CA GLU A 75 5.93 -6.89 30.35
C GLU A 75 7.47 -6.93 30.33
N GLU A 76 8.09 -7.73 31.19
CA GLU A 76 9.53 -7.99 31.15
C GLU A 76 9.90 -8.72 29.83
N ILE A 77 9.15 -9.78 29.48
CA ILE A 77 9.35 -10.52 28.22
C ILE A 77 9.25 -9.59 27.02
N ARG A 78 8.22 -8.74 26.99
CA ARG A 78 8.02 -7.74 25.93
C ARG A 78 9.19 -6.75 25.86
N GLN A 79 9.62 -6.22 26.99
CA GLN A 79 10.73 -5.26 27.06
C GLN A 79 12.05 -5.91 26.63
N HIS A 80 12.33 -7.15 27.01
CA HIS A 80 13.51 -7.87 26.53
C HIS A 80 13.51 -8.06 25.01
N SER A 81 12.35 -8.35 24.40
CA SER A 81 12.23 -8.42 22.93
C SER A 81 12.59 -7.06 22.27
N LEU A 82 12.11 -5.97 22.84
CA LEU A 82 12.48 -4.62 22.38
C LEU A 82 13.96 -4.30 22.57
N ASP A 83 14.55 -4.71 23.67
CA ASP A 83 15.98 -4.47 23.91
C ASP A 83 16.85 -5.25 22.92
N MET A 84 16.49 -6.50 22.59
CA MET A 84 17.14 -7.29 21.54
C MET A 84 16.99 -6.60 20.18
N SER A 85 15.79 -6.18 19.80
CA SER A 85 15.54 -5.53 18.51
C SER A 85 16.20 -4.16 18.37
N ASN A 86 16.54 -3.51 19.48
CA ASN A 86 17.30 -2.25 19.50
C ASN A 86 18.82 -2.45 19.68
N ALA A 87 19.30 -3.71 19.63
CA ALA A 87 20.71 -4.06 19.87
C ALA A 87 21.26 -3.45 21.17
N LYS A 88 20.49 -3.56 22.28
CA LYS A 88 20.86 -3.11 23.64
C LYS A 88 21.39 -4.25 24.52
N GLY A 89 21.62 -5.42 23.93
CA GLY A 89 22.08 -6.65 24.57
C GLY A 89 20.99 -7.74 24.61
N GLY A 90 21.41 -8.98 24.81
CA GLY A 90 20.53 -10.13 24.92
C GLY A 90 19.86 -10.23 26.29
N ALA A 91 18.81 -11.04 26.39
CA ALA A 91 18.11 -11.31 27.64
C ALA A 91 19.02 -12.06 28.62
N ASN A 92 19.14 -11.55 29.83
CA ASN A 92 19.74 -12.29 30.94
C ASN A 92 18.66 -13.22 31.51
N GLY A 93 18.73 -14.51 31.17
CA GLY A 93 17.75 -15.50 31.64
C GLY A 93 16.96 -16.19 30.51
N SER A 94 16.03 -17.05 30.89
CA SER A 94 15.16 -17.77 29.97
C SER A 94 14.13 -16.83 29.33
N GLN A 95 14.36 -16.39 28.08
CA GLN A 95 13.42 -15.60 27.27
C GLN A 95 12.55 -16.55 26.44
N PRO A 96 11.22 -16.56 26.59
CA PRO A 96 10.35 -17.31 25.71
C PRO A 96 10.28 -16.63 24.33
N VAL A 97 10.06 -17.43 23.29
CA VAL A 97 9.83 -16.95 21.92
C VAL A 97 8.43 -16.36 21.82
N ILE A 98 8.32 -15.16 21.24
CA ILE A 98 7.04 -14.55 20.94
C ILE A 98 6.63 -15.00 19.53
N VAL A 99 5.50 -15.71 19.45
CA VAL A 99 4.88 -16.19 18.19
C VAL A 99 3.62 -15.38 17.94
N TRP A 100 3.55 -14.65 16.84
CA TRP A 100 2.37 -13.88 16.44
C TRP A 100 1.65 -14.60 15.30
N LEU A 101 0.40 -14.98 15.53
CA LEU A 101 -0.49 -15.61 14.58
C LEU A 101 -1.52 -14.59 14.12
N SER A 102 -1.42 -14.18 12.87
CA SER A 102 -2.27 -13.19 12.21
C SER A 102 -3.28 -13.86 11.32
N TYR A 103 -4.55 -13.62 11.54
CA TYR A 103 -5.63 -14.25 10.81
C TYR A 103 -6.48 -13.22 10.06
N ASN A 104 -6.97 -13.59 8.87
CA ASN A 104 -8.01 -12.91 8.12
C ASN A 104 -7.66 -11.46 7.72
N VAL A 105 -6.48 -11.25 7.20
CA VAL A 105 -6.10 -9.96 6.58
C VAL A 105 -6.91 -9.70 5.30
N HIS A 106 -7.24 -10.74 4.54
CA HIS A 106 -8.25 -10.69 3.49
C HIS A 106 -9.59 -11.15 4.06
N GLY A 107 -10.59 -10.26 4.08
CA GLY A 107 -11.82 -10.53 4.82
C GLY A 107 -12.63 -11.72 4.28
N ASN A 108 -12.61 -11.97 2.97
CA ASN A 108 -13.29 -13.12 2.36
C ASN A 108 -12.54 -14.46 2.46
N GLU A 109 -11.35 -14.46 3.06
CA GLU A 109 -10.60 -15.64 3.47
C GLU A 109 -10.97 -16.00 4.93
N ALA A 110 -12.26 -16.22 5.13
CA ALA A 110 -12.89 -16.14 6.44
C ALA A 110 -12.65 -17.34 7.36
N VAL A 111 -12.09 -18.45 6.84
CA VAL A 111 -11.83 -19.67 7.63
C VAL A 111 -10.81 -19.43 8.74
N SER A 112 -9.84 -18.58 8.50
CA SER A 112 -8.73 -18.38 9.42
C SER A 112 -9.18 -17.83 10.79
N THR A 113 -10.18 -16.94 10.82
CA THR A 113 -10.80 -16.49 12.09
C THR A 113 -11.50 -17.62 12.86
N GLU A 114 -12.13 -18.57 12.16
CA GLU A 114 -12.74 -19.73 12.80
C GLU A 114 -11.63 -20.61 13.44
N ALA A 115 -10.53 -20.83 12.73
CA ALA A 115 -9.35 -21.52 13.26
C ALA A 115 -8.71 -20.80 14.45
N ALA A 116 -8.70 -19.44 14.44
CA ALA A 116 -8.20 -18.64 15.56
C ALA A 116 -8.97 -18.89 16.88
N MET A 117 -10.30 -19.05 16.81
CA MET A 117 -11.10 -19.41 17.99
C MET A 117 -10.73 -20.79 18.55
N GLN A 118 -10.52 -21.78 17.67
CA GLN A 118 -10.10 -23.12 18.08
C GLN A 118 -8.67 -23.09 18.66
N ALA A 119 -7.74 -22.35 18.05
CA ALA A 119 -6.37 -22.22 18.54
C ALA A 119 -6.33 -21.53 19.91
N LEU A 120 -7.13 -20.47 20.13
CA LEU A 120 -7.23 -19.83 21.42
C LEU A 120 -7.71 -20.79 22.50
N TYR A 121 -8.80 -21.55 22.23
CA TYR A 121 -9.31 -22.55 23.17
C TYR A 121 -8.24 -23.58 23.55
N GLU A 122 -7.55 -24.14 22.54
CA GLU A 122 -6.52 -25.15 22.76
C GLU A 122 -5.36 -24.63 23.63
N LEU A 123 -4.91 -23.40 23.41
CA LEU A 123 -3.81 -22.80 24.17
C LEU A 123 -4.19 -22.50 25.64
N VAL A 124 -5.44 -22.20 25.92
CA VAL A 124 -5.90 -21.94 27.30
C VAL A 124 -6.42 -23.18 28.01
N ASN A 125 -6.60 -24.28 27.29
CA ASN A 125 -7.09 -25.56 27.83
C ASN A 125 -5.99 -26.28 28.63
N ASN A 126 -6.12 -26.31 29.94
CA ASN A 126 -5.17 -26.97 30.84
C ASN A 126 -5.16 -28.51 30.74
N GLY A 127 -6.10 -29.11 30.01
CA GLY A 127 -6.18 -30.56 29.79
C GLY A 127 -5.14 -31.12 28.84
N ASN A 128 -4.52 -30.29 27.97
CA ASN A 128 -3.48 -30.69 27.05
C ASN A 128 -2.08 -30.41 27.61
N ALA A 129 -1.44 -31.44 28.22
CA ALA A 129 -0.12 -31.31 28.83
C ALA A 129 0.99 -30.92 27.82
N GLN A 130 0.86 -31.32 26.56
CA GLN A 130 1.84 -31.00 25.53
C GLN A 130 1.78 -29.51 25.17
N THR A 131 0.61 -28.96 24.94
CA THR A 131 0.42 -27.53 24.69
C THR A 131 0.90 -26.69 25.88
N GLN A 132 0.59 -27.11 27.11
CA GLN A 132 1.09 -26.44 28.31
C GLN A 132 2.62 -26.46 28.42
N GLN A 133 3.26 -27.54 27.97
CA GLN A 133 4.73 -27.60 27.93
C GLN A 133 5.31 -26.61 26.88
N TRP A 134 4.68 -26.46 25.71
CA TRP A 134 5.10 -25.47 24.72
C TRP A 134 5.04 -24.04 25.22
N LEU A 135 3.98 -23.69 25.96
CA LEU A 135 3.78 -22.36 26.53
C LEU A 135 4.83 -21.96 27.58
N LYS A 136 5.61 -22.88 28.12
CA LYS A 136 6.74 -22.54 28.98
C LYS A 136 7.86 -21.82 28.22
N ASN A 137 8.04 -22.19 26.95
CA ASN A 137 9.09 -21.64 26.09
C ASN A 137 8.55 -20.62 25.06
N THR A 138 7.23 -20.38 25.04
CA THR A 138 6.61 -19.47 24.08
C THR A 138 5.60 -18.56 24.75
N VAL A 139 5.43 -17.37 24.18
CA VAL A 139 4.27 -16.49 24.35
C VAL A 139 3.60 -16.39 22.98
N VAL A 140 2.31 -16.70 22.88
CA VAL A 140 1.57 -16.70 21.63
C VAL A 140 0.62 -15.51 21.60
N ILE A 141 0.73 -14.69 20.57
CA ILE A 141 -0.20 -13.59 20.27
C ILE A 141 -1.11 -14.07 19.15
N ILE A 142 -2.42 -14.06 19.38
CA ILE A 142 -3.45 -14.38 18.39
C ILE A 142 -4.17 -13.09 18.03
N ASP A 143 -4.03 -12.66 16.76
CA ASP A 143 -4.82 -11.59 16.16
C ASP A 143 -5.91 -12.24 15.29
N PRO A 144 -7.15 -12.36 15.78
CA PRO A 144 -8.15 -13.24 15.15
C PRO A 144 -8.71 -12.70 13.84
N CYS A 145 -8.61 -11.42 13.60
CA CYS A 145 -9.17 -10.80 12.40
C CYS A 145 -8.59 -9.41 12.16
N LEU A 146 -7.66 -9.32 11.21
CA LEU A 146 -7.01 -8.06 10.85
C LEU A 146 -7.92 -7.16 10.00
N ASN A 147 -8.90 -7.74 9.29
CA ASN A 147 -9.82 -7.03 8.41
C ASN A 147 -11.29 -7.34 8.73
N PRO A 148 -11.80 -6.88 9.88
CA PRO A 148 -13.20 -7.11 10.25
C PRO A 148 -14.21 -6.53 9.26
N ASP A 149 -13.90 -5.40 8.59
CA ASP A 149 -14.81 -4.76 7.64
C ASP A 149 -15.01 -5.61 6.39
N GLY A 150 -13.91 -6.09 5.80
CA GLY A 150 -13.96 -7.02 4.68
C GLY A 150 -14.60 -8.37 5.05
N ARG A 151 -14.28 -8.90 6.25
CA ARG A 151 -14.87 -10.13 6.74
C ARG A 151 -16.40 -10.02 6.88
N GLU A 152 -16.91 -8.98 7.51
CA GLU A 152 -18.35 -8.79 7.68
C GLU A 152 -19.06 -8.64 6.33
N ARG A 153 -18.43 -8.00 5.34
CA ARG A 153 -18.96 -7.91 3.98
C ARG A 153 -19.17 -9.30 3.38
N TYR A 154 -18.19 -10.20 3.48
CA TYR A 154 -18.28 -11.56 2.98
C TYR A 154 -19.23 -12.43 3.82
N VAL A 155 -19.08 -12.46 5.13
CA VAL A 155 -19.86 -13.32 6.04
C VAL A 155 -21.35 -12.99 5.97
N ASN A 156 -21.70 -11.70 5.94
CA ASN A 156 -23.10 -11.28 5.78
C ASN A 156 -23.65 -11.68 4.41
N PHE A 157 -22.89 -11.49 3.33
CA PHE A 157 -23.28 -11.96 2.00
C PHE A 157 -23.54 -13.46 2.03
N TYR A 158 -22.59 -14.26 2.51
CA TYR A 158 -22.72 -15.71 2.54
C TYR A 158 -23.94 -16.15 3.37
N ASN A 159 -24.07 -15.65 4.58
CA ASN A 159 -25.17 -16.02 5.48
C ASN A 159 -26.56 -15.62 4.92
N ASN A 160 -26.65 -14.55 4.14
CA ASN A 160 -27.90 -14.10 3.49
C ASN A 160 -28.24 -14.89 2.23
N THR A 161 -27.26 -15.55 1.60
CA THR A 161 -27.46 -16.21 0.29
C THR A 161 -27.46 -17.73 0.37
N ARG A 162 -26.92 -18.31 1.42
CA ARG A 162 -26.88 -19.76 1.61
C ARG A 162 -28.28 -20.35 1.78
N GLY A 163 -28.44 -21.59 1.32
CA GLY A 163 -29.63 -22.42 1.61
C GLY A 163 -29.60 -22.98 3.03
N VAL A 164 -30.66 -23.72 3.39
CA VAL A 164 -30.75 -24.50 4.66
C VAL A 164 -29.62 -25.53 4.75
N LYS A 165 -29.26 -26.13 3.61
CA LYS A 165 -28.07 -26.96 3.47
C LYS A 165 -27.10 -26.28 2.52
N PRO A 166 -25.77 -26.36 2.74
CA PRO A 166 -24.79 -25.86 1.82
C PRO A 166 -24.97 -26.44 0.42
N ASN A 167 -24.92 -25.59 -0.59
CA ASN A 167 -24.94 -26.05 -1.98
C ASN A 167 -23.51 -26.17 -2.48
N VAL A 168 -23.02 -27.39 -2.68
CA VAL A 168 -21.62 -27.62 -3.10
C VAL A 168 -21.32 -27.20 -4.55
N ASN A 169 -22.35 -26.84 -5.35
CA ASN A 169 -22.15 -26.39 -6.72
C ASN A 169 -21.51 -24.98 -6.73
N ARG A 170 -20.27 -24.88 -7.21
CA ARG A 170 -19.48 -23.62 -7.30
C ARG A 170 -20.15 -22.48 -8.07
N TRP A 171 -21.17 -22.76 -8.86
CA TRP A 171 -21.93 -21.77 -9.62
C TRP A 171 -23.17 -21.26 -8.86
N SER A 172 -23.48 -21.85 -7.71
CA SER A 172 -24.56 -21.33 -6.87
C SER A 172 -24.20 -19.92 -6.36
N ARG A 173 -25.24 -19.15 -6.03
CA ARG A 173 -25.07 -17.74 -5.62
C ARG A 173 -24.16 -17.60 -4.39
N GLU A 174 -24.21 -18.54 -3.46
CA GLU A 174 -23.42 -18.48 -2.22
C GLU A 174 -21.91 -18.55 -2.42
N HIS A 175 -21.44 -18.98 -3.61
CA HIS A 175 -20.03 -19.05 -3.99
C HIS A 175 -19.57 -17.87 -4.86
N ASN A 176 -20.44 -16.89 -5.10
CA ASN A 176 -20.16 -15.78 -6.01
C ASN A 176 -20.50 -14.45 -5.33
N GLU A 177 -19.58 -13.97 -4.51
CA GLU A 177 -19.73 -12.69 -3.84
C GLU A 177 -19.87 -11.54 -4.85
N PRO A 178 -20.72 -10.54 -4.53
CA PRO A 178 -20.85 -9.36 -5.40
C PRO A 178 -19.64 -8.44 -5.29
N TRP A 179 -19.42 -7.63 -6.32
CA TRP A 179 -18.51 -6.50 -6.23
C TRP A 179 -18.85 -5.63 -5.02
N PRO A 180 -17.87 -5.11 -4.26
CA PRO A 180 -16.41 -5.16 -4.46
C PRO A 180 -15.74 -6.42 -3.91
N GLY A 181 -16.47 -7.35 -3.33
CA GLY A 181 -15.95 -8.49 -2.60
C GLY A 181 -15.49 -8.15 -1.17
N GLY A 182 -15.22 -9.18 -0.39
CA GLY A 182 -14.79 -9.05 1.01
C GLY A 182 -13.27 -9.03 1.22
N ARG A 183 -12.45 -9.13 0.16
CA ARG A 183 -10.99 -9.20 0.28
C ARG A 183 -10.42 -7.97 0.99
N ALA A 184 -10.76 -6.80 0.51
CA ALA A 184 -10.20 -5.52 0.93
C ALA A 184 -10.93 -4.91 2.16
N ASN A 185 -10.34 -3.88 2.78
CA ASN A 185 -10.93 -3.14 3.89
C ASN A 185 -12.11 -2.23 3.44
N HIS A 186 -12.49 -1.25 4.27
CA HIS A 186 -13.57 -0.29 3.96
C HIS A 186 -13.32 0.48 2.66
N TYR A 187 -12.12 1.05 2.49
CA TYR A 187 -11.71 1.80 1.30
C TYR A 187 -11.14 0.92 0.18
N TYR A 188 -11.39 -0.37 0.22
CA TYR A 188 -10.97 -1.35 -0.79
C TYR A 188 -9.46 -1.50 -0.93
N PHE A 189 -8.68 -1.25 0.14
CA PHE A 189 -7.26 -1.55 0.17
C PHE A 189 -6.99 -3.00 0.56
N ASP A 190 -6.03 -3.61 -0.13
CA ASP A 190 -5.45 -4.87 0.29
C ASP A 190 -4.49 -4.64 1.46
N LEU A 191 -4.92 -5.01 2.67
CA LEU A 191 -4.13 -4.80 3.89
C LEU A 191 -2.86 -5.68 3.93
N ASN A 192 -2.77 -6.72 3.08
CA ASN A 192 -1.54 -7.49 2.89
C ASN A 192 -0.62 -6.89 1.81
N ARG A 193 -0.83 -5.64 1.44
CA ARG A 193 0.07 -4.81 0.62
C ARG A 193 0.51 -3.55 1.37
N ASP A 194 0.12 -3.40 2.64
CA ASP A 194 0.22 -2.13 3.38
C ASP A 194 1.04 -2.23 4.70
N TRP A 195 1.79 -3.31 4.91
CA TRP A 195 2.62 -3.47 6.11
C TRP A 195 3.71 -2.42 6.23
N ALA A 196 4.52 -2.21 5.18
CA ALA A 196 5.61 -1.24 5.20
C ALA A 196 5.11 0.19 5.00
N TRP A 197 4.05 0.38 4.19
CA TRP A 197 3.57 1.69 3.79
C TRP A 197 2.66 2.33 4.83
N GLN A 198 1.88 1.53 5.56
CA GLN A 198 1.01 1.98 6.66
C GLN A 198 0.10 3.15 6.24
N THR A 199 -0.50 3.01 5.07
CA THR A 199 -1.41 4.01 4.51
C THR A 199 -2.81 3.89 5.10
N GLN A 200 -3.20 2.68 5.52
CA GLN A 200 -4.51 2.39 6.08
C GLN A 200 -4.50 2.42 7.61
N LYS A 201 -5.62 2.83 8.19
CA LYS A 201 -5.81 2.95 9.63
C LYS A 201 -5.54 1.63 10.36
N GLU A 202 -6.03 0.52 9.82
CA GLU A 202 -5.83 -0.82 10.36
C GLU A 202 -4.34 -1.18 10.38
N SER A 203 -3.62 -0.95 9.28
CA SER A 203 -2.19 -1.22 9.17
C SER A 203 -1.37 -0.37 10.13
N GLN A 204 -1.70 0.93 10.27
CA GLN A 204 -1.00 1.82 11.20
C GLN A 204 -1.10 1.33 12.64
N GLN A 205 -2.29 0.93 13.07
CA GLN A 205 -2.54 0.44 14.43
C GLN A 205 -1.87 -0.93 14.67
N ARG A 206 -1.97 -1.83 13.70
CA ARG A 206 -1.34 -3.15 13.73
C ARG A 206 0.18 -3.06 13.81
N VAL A 207 0.82 -2.28 12.91
CA VAL A 207 2.28 -2.16 12.89
C VAL A 207 2.78 -1.42 14.12
N ALA A 208 2.06 -0.40 14.61
CA ALA A 208 2.40 0.24 15.88
C ALA A 208 2.39 -0.77 17.05
N LYS A 209 1.44 -1.70 17.06
CA LYS A 209 1.39 -2.77 18.06
C LYS A 209 2.47 -3.82 17.83
N TYR A 210 2.71 -4.23 16.57
CA TYR A 210 3.81 -5.11 16.20
C TYR A 210 5.16 -4.57 16.69
N ASN A 211 5.42 -3.28 16.47
CA ASN A 211 6.64 -2.60 16.90
C ASN A 211 6.80 -2.52 18.45
N GLN A 212 5.71 -2.64 19.20
CA GLN A 212 5.77 -2.74 20.66
C GLN A 212 6.14 -4.15 21.16
N TRP A 213 5.94 -5.17 20.35
CA TRP A 213 6.21 -6.56 20.70
C TRP A 213 7.45 -7.12 20.02
N MET A 214 7.71 -6.74 18.79
CA MET A 214 8.81 -7.24 17.97
C MET A 214 8.96 -8.76 18.08
N PRO A 215 7.95 -9.54 17.60
CA PRO A 215 7.92 -10.99 17.73
C PRO A 215 9.06 -11.66 16.96
N GLN A 216 9.44 -12.88 17.36
CA GLN A 216 10.46 -13.68 16.67
C GLN A 216 9.89 -14.53 15.53
N LEU A 217 8.60 -14.91 15.63
CA LEU A 217 7.86 -15.59 14.56
C LEU A 217 6.58 -14.83 14.25
N HIS A 218 6.24 -14.76 12.97
CA HIS A 218 4.98 -14.22 12.49
C HIS A 218 4.40 -15.13 11.41
N VAL A 219 3.13 -15.50 11.53
CA VAL A 219 2.41 -16.31 10.55
C VAL A 219 1.19 -15.52 10.09
N ASP A 220 1.02 -15.41 8.77
CA ASP A 220 -0.14 -14.81 8.12
C ASP A 220 -0.98 -15.91 7.46
N PHE A 221 -2.25 -16.05 7.90
CA PHE A 221 -3.14 -17.12 7.47
C PHE A 221 -4.11 -16.65 6.39
N HIS A 222 -4.03 -17.31 5.24
CA HIS A 222 -4.70 -16.95 4.00
C HIS A 222 -5.50 -18.09 3.37
N GLU A 223 -6.24 -17.75 2.33
CA GLU A 223 -6.87 -18.70 1.44
C GLU A 223 -6.57 -18.39 -0.03
N GLN A 224 -6.30 -19.42 -0.81
CA GLN A 224 -6.10 -19.40 -2.25
C GLN A 224 -7.26 -20.06 -3.01
N GLU A 225 -7.10 -20.32 -4.32
CA GLU A 225 -8.14 -20.94 -5.15
C GLU A 225 -8.63 -22.29 -4.59
N ILE A 226 -9.93 -22.58 -4.79
CA ILE A 226 -10.61 -23.78 -4.24
C ILE A 226 -9.99 -25.11 -4.67
N GLU A 227 -9.31 -25.16 -5.81
CA GLU A 227 -8.65 -26.37 -6.32
C GLU A 227 -7.25 -26.58 -5.76
N ALA A 228 -6.66 -25.53 -5.15
CA ALA A 228 -5.30 -25.63 -4.68
C ALA A 228 -5.20 -26.45 -3.38
N PRO A 229 -4.18 -27.32 -3.25
CA PRO A 229 -3.80 -27.92 -1.98
C PRO A 229 -3.37 -26.87 -0.97
N TYR A 230 -3.14 -27.27 0.27
CA TYR A 230 -2.62 -26.37 1.29
C TYR A 230 -1.18 -25.95 0.99
N TYR A 231 -0.84 -24.67 1.24
CA TYR A 231 0.53 -24.18 1.16
C TYR A 231 1.05 -23.78 2.54
N PHE A 232 2.29 -24.11 2.82
CA PHE A 232 3.06 -23.61 3.95
C PHE A 232 4.56 -23.46 3.58
N ALA A 233 5.28 -22.67 4.39
CA ALA A 233 6.72 -22.45 4.20
C ALA A 233 7.52 -23.79 4.11
N PRO A 234 8.67 -23.83 3.43
CA PRO A 234 9.42 -22.68 2.96
C PRO A 234 8.91 -22.09 1.65
N ALA A 235 9.12 -20.77 1.53
CA ALA A 235 8.70 -19.99 0.38
C ALA A 235 9.48 -20.32 -0.91
N ALA A 236 8.96 -19.80 -2.04
CA ALA A 236 9.61 -19.84 -3.34
C ALA A 236 10.70 -18.76 -3.48
N GLU A 237 11.60 -18.90 -4.45
CA GLU A 237 12.43 -17.81 -4.98
C GLU A 237 11.53 -16.82 -5.78
N PRO A 238 11.86 -15.52 -5.87
CA PRO A 238 13.08 -14.92 -5.35
C PRO A 238 13.00 -14.55 -3.86
N PHE A 239 14.16 -14.62 -3.21
CA PHE A 239 14.36 -14.01 -1.90
C PHE A 239 15.15 -12.72 -2.03
N HIS A 240 14.84 -11.74 -1.19
CA HIS A 240 15.69 -10.58 -1.06
C HIS A 240 16.95 -10.91 -0.24
N ASP A 241 18.12 -10.38 -0.65
CA ASP A 241 19.41 -10.63 0.00
C ASP A 241 19.49 -10.30 1.49
N ALA A 242 18.58 -9.45 1.98
CA ALA A 242 18.48 -9.11 3.40
C ALA A 242 17.98 -10.26 4.27
N ILE A 243 17.35 -11.29 3.66
CA ILE A 243 16.85 -12.48 4.37
C ILE A 243 18.02 -13.44 4.65
N THR A 244 18.25 -13.71 5.93
CA THR A 244 19.39 -14.49 6.38
C THR A 244 19.26 -15.99 6.09
N PRO A 245 20.37 -16.74 5.99
CA PRO A 245 20.32 -18.21 5.85
C PRO A 245 19.57 -18.88 7.02
N TRP A 246 19.68 -18.35 8.23
CA TRP A 246 18.97 -18.89 9.40
C TRP A 246 17.45 -18.75 9.25
N GLN A 247 16.96 -17.58 8.83
CA GLN A 247 15.54 -17.37 8.62
C GLN A 247 14.96 -18.39 7.62
N ARG A 248 15.68 -18.64 6.51
CA ARG A 248 15.29 -19.67 5.53
C ARG A 248 15.35 -21.08 6.10
N GLN A 249 16.38 -21.39 6.92
CA GLN A 249 16.53 -22.69 7.55
C GLN A 249 15.37 -22.99 8.52
N LEU A 250 14.95 -22.00 9.33
CA LEU A 250 13.86 -22.21 10.29
C LEU A 250 12.53 -22.43 9.56
N GLN A 251 12.29 -21.72 8.44
CA GLN A 251 11.12 -22.01 7.59
C GLN A 251 11.09 -23.48 7.13
N VAL A 252 12.25 -24.06 6.76
CA VAL A 252 12.35 -25.49 6.39
C VAL A 252 12.03 -26.40 7.57
N LEU A 253 12.51 -26.09 8.78
CA LEU A 253 12.22 -26.87 9.99
C LEU A 253 10.73 -26.87 10.32
N ILE A 254 10.10 -25.70 10.28
CA ILE A 254 8.66 -25.56 10.51
C ILE A 254 7.88 -26.29 9.41
N GLY A 255 8.26 -26.13 8.15
CA GLY A 255 7.63 -26.82 7.01
C GLY A 255 7.68 -28.34 7.13
N ARG A 256 8.79 -28.90 7.58
CA ARG A 256 8.90 -30.33 7.83
C ARG A 256 7.99 -30.81 8.96
N ASN A 257 7.83 -30.01 10.01
CA ASN A 257 6.92 -30.35 11.10
C ASN A 257 5.45 -30.27 10.65
N ASN A 258 5.09 -29.25 9.83
CA ASN A 258 3.76 -29.17 9.20
C ASN A 258 3.51 -30.40 8.32
N ALA A 259 4.46 -30.75 7.44
CA ALA A 259 4.39 -31.90 6.56
C ALA A 259 4.15 -33.21 7.34
N LYS A 260 4.84 -33.43 8.46
CA LYS A 260 4.64 -34.59 9.35
C LYS A 260 3.18 -34.76 9.74
N TYR A 261 2.47 -33.68 10.12
CA TYR A 261 1.08 -33.75 10.52
C TYR A 261 0.15 -33.92 9.32
N PHE A 262 0.43 -33.26 8.19
CA PHE A 262 -0.36 -33.41 6.97
C PHE A 262 -0.24 -34.81 6.37
N ASP A 263 0.97 -35.40 6.35
CA ASP A 263 1.21 -36.76 5.91
C ASP A 263 0.43 -37.79 6.75
N GLN A 264 0.38 -37.60 8.07
CA GLN A 264 -0.38 -38.47 8.98
C GLN A 264 -1.89 -38.45 8.68
N GLN A 265 -2.43 -37.34 8.19
CA GLN A 265 -3.84 -37.17 7.85
C GLN A 265 -4.13 -37.46 6.37
N GLY A 266 -3.10 -37.64 5.54
CA GLY A 266 -3.25 -37.80 4.10
C GLY A 266 -3.67 -36.51 3.38
N TRP A 267 -3.43 -35.34 3.96
CA TRP A 267 -3.76 -34.04 3.35
C TRP A 267 -2.70 -33.61 2.34
N LEU A 268 -3.15 -33.12 1.18
CA LEU A 268 -2.26 -32.60 0.14
C LEU A 268 -1.76 -31.21 0.48
N TYR A 269 -0.48 -30.98 0.22
CA TYR A 269 0.18 -29.68 0.41
C TYR A 269 1.30 -29.48 -0.63
N PHE A 270 1.76 -28.23 -0.72
CA PHE A 270 2.95 -27.88 -1.48
C PHE A 270 3.78 -26.81 -0.77
N THR A 271 5.04 -26.66 -1.16
CA THR A 271 6.00 -25.67 -0.67
C THR A 271 6.86 -25.20 -1.84
N LYS A 272 7.56 -24.07 -1.70
CA LYS A 272 8.56 -23.58 -2.66
C LYS A 272 7.99 -23.23 -4.04
N GLU A 273 6.73 -22.91 -4.12
CA GLU A 273 6.07 -22.50 -5.33
C GLU A 273 5.20 -21.27 -5.06
N ARG A 274 5.01 -20.38 -6.05
CA ARG A 274 4.15 -19.19 -6.08
C ARG A 274 4.54 -18.06 -5.13
N PHE A 275 4.62 -18.32 -3.85
CA PHE A 275 4.76 -17.29 -2.81
C PHE A 275 6.22 -17.06 -2.53
N ASP A 276 6.74 -15.89 -2.97
CA ASP A 276 8.12 -15.44 -2.77
C ASP A 276 8.26 -14.56 -1.52
N LEU A 277 9.49 -14.23 -1.15
CA LEU A 277 9.82 -13.33 -0.04
C LEU A 277 10.62 -12.13 -0.53
N PHE A 278 10.02 -11.34 -1.41
CA PHE A 278 10.69 -10.21 -2.04
C PHE A 278 10.05 -8.87 -1.73
N TYR A 279 8.76 -8.70 -2.00
CA TYR A 279 8.04 -7.45 -1.77
C TYR A 279 7.92 -7.12 -0.26
N PRO A 280 8.33 -5.90 0.21
CA PRO A 280 8.53 -5.64 1.65
C PRO A 280 7.24 -5.41 2.45
N SER A 281 6.09 -5.40 1.81
CA SER A 281 4.85 -4.97 2.46
C SER A 281 3.80 -6.07 2.60
N TYR A 282 4.25 -7.34 2.63
CA TYR A 282 3.45 -8.51 3.01
C TYR A 282 3.57 -8.84 4.50
N GLY A 283 2.59 -9.59 5.01
CA GLY A 283 2.59 -10.10 6.38
C GLY A 283 3.66 -11.15 6.68
N ASP A 284 4.32 -11.71 5.68
CA ASP A 284 5.46 -12.59 5.83
C ASP A 284 6.81 -11.89 5.62
N THR A 285 6.95 -11.08 4.57
CA THR A 285 8.23 -10.42 4.24
C THR A 285 8.57 -9.24 5.13
N TYR A 286 7.59 -8.43 5.54
CA TYR A 286 7.82 -7.33 6.48
C TYR A 286 8.44 -7.80 7.80
N PRO A 287 7.94 -8.86 8.45
CA PRO A 287 8.59 -9.48 9.60
C PRO A 287 10.01 -9.97 9.31
N MET A 288 10.28 -10.57 8.14
CA MET A 288 11.61 -11.05 7.76
C MET A 288 12.65 -9.92 7.74
N TYR A 289 12.27 -8.74 7.23
CA TYR A 289 13.14 -7.56 7.23
C TYR A 289 13.28 -6.89 8.59
N ASN A 290 12.46 -7.27 9.55
CA ASN A 290 12.49 -6.87 10.95
C ASN A 290 12.98 -7.99 11.89
N GLY A 291 13.74 -8.96 11.38
CA GLY A 291 14.45 -9.99 12.15
C GLY A 291 13.61 -11.21 12.54
N ALA A 292 12.30 -11.17 12.38
CA ALA A 292 11.44 -12.31 12.63
C ALA A 292 11.52 -13.38 11.53
N ILE A 293 10.93 -14.52 11.77
CA ILE A 293 10.66 -15.54 10.74
C ILE A 293 9.19 -15.33 10.31
N GLY A 294 9.00 -14.70 9.16
CA GLY A 294 7.69 -14.49 8.56
C GLY A 294 7.30 -15.67 7.67
N MET A 295 6.02 -16.02 7.66
CA MET A 295 5.48 -17.12 6.85
C MET A 295 4.05 -16.82 6.45
N THR A 296 3.68 -17.22 5.23
CA THR A 296 2.31 -17.31 4.75
C THR A 296 1.86 -18.76 4.75
N TYR A 297 0.64 -19.02 5.20
CA TYR A 297 -0.06 -20.29 5.09
C TYR A 297 -1.34 -20.10 4.29
N GLU A 298 -1.52 -20.91 3.23
CA GLU A 298 -2.60 -20.76 2.27
C GLU A 298 -3.47 -22.00 2.20
N GLN A 299 -4.72 -21.87 2.57
CA GLN A 299 -5.74 -22.90 2.42
C GLN A 299 -6.48 -22.74 1.08
N GLY A 300 -6.80 -23.82 0.38
CA GLY A 300 -7.73 -23.73 -0.74
C GLY A 300 -9.11 -23.27 -0.27
N GLY A 301 -9.71 -22.26 -0.93
CA GLY A 301 -11.01 -21.75 -0.47
C GLY A 301 -11.32 -20.35 -0.98
N SER A 302 -10.73 -19.33 -0.33
CA SER A 302 -10.99 -17.92 -0.58
C SER A 302 -12.50 -17.57 -0.53
N GLY A 303 -12.93 -16.47 -1.11
CA GLY A 303 -14.35 -16.04 -1.16
C GLY A 303 -15.31 -16.98 -1.91
N ARG A 304 -14.84 -18.12 -2.40
CA ARG A 304 -15.63 -19.03 -3.22
C ARG A 304 -15.96 -20.38 -2.59
N ALA A 305 -15.26 -20.81 -1.54
CA ALA A 305 -15.52 -22.14 -0.99
C ALA A 305 -16.78 -22.20 -0.11
N GLY A 306 -17.23 -21.09 0.47
CA GLY A 306 -18.38 -21.11 1.36
C GLY A 306 -18.19 -22.06 2.55
N VAL A 307 -19.24 -22.75 2.97
CA VAL A 307 -19.17 -23.82 3.99
C VAL A 307 -18.75 -25.15 3.37
N ALA A 308 -19.09 -25.42 2.11
CA ALA A 308 -18.68 -26.61 1.38
C ALA A 308 -18.72 -26.39 -0.12
N VAL A 309 -17.73 -26.87 -0.86
CA VAL A 309 -17.66 -26.77 -2.32
C VAL A 309 -17.13 -28.06 -2.93
N LEU A 310 -17.71 -28.48 -4.06
CA LEU A 310 -17.24 -29.61 -4.83
C LEU A 310 -16.06 -29.21 -5.71
N LYS A 311 -14.93 -29.89 -5.53
CA LYS A 311 -13.73 -29.73 -6.36
C LYS A 311 -13.84 -30.52 -7.67
N LYS A 312 -12.93 -30.22 -8.61
CA LYS A 312 -12.89 -30.91 -9.92
C LYS A 312 -12.52 -32.40 -9.81
N ASP A 313 -11.76 -32.78 -8.80
CA ASP A 313 -11.38 -34.16 -8.50
C ASP A 313 -12.55 -35.02 -7.93
N GLY A 314 -13.68 -34.40 -7.62
CA GLY A 314 -14.86 -35.03 -7.06
C GLY A 314 -14.95 -34.97 -5.53
N ASP A 315 -13.91 -34.48 -4.84
CA ASP A 315 -13.92 -34.29 -3.40
C ASP A 315 -14.68 -33.01 -3.00
N THR A 316 -15.27 -33.02 -1.82
CA THR A 316 -15.94 -31.86 -1.25
C THR A 316 -15.02 -31.23 -0.20
N LEU A 317 -14.60 -29.99 -0.45
CA LEU A 317 -13.84 -29.19 0.52
C LEU A 317 -14.81 -28.49 1.47
N THR A 318 -14.76 -28.83 2.76
CA THR A 318 -15.63 -28.23 3.78
C THR A 318 -14.93 -27.14 4.60
N LEU A 319 -15.71 -26.28 5.25
CA LEU A 319 -15.17 -25.29 6.19
C LEU A 319 -14.49 -25.99 7.38
N THR A 320 -15.02 -27.13 7.84
CA THR A 320 -14.41 -27.94 8.92
C THR A 320 -13.03 -28.43 8.56
N ASP A 321 -12.82 -28.96 7.34
CA ASP A 321 -11.49 -29.41 6.87
C ASP A 321 -10.50 -28.25 6.85
N ARG A 322 -10.93 -27.11 6.32
CA ARG A 322 -10.10 -25.91 6.23
C ARG A 322 -9.70 -25.36 7.61
N ILE A 323 -10.62 -25.40 8.59
CA ILE A 323 -10.32 -25.03 9.98
C ILE A 323 -9.27 -26.00 10.55
N ALA A 324 -9.43 -27.30 10.35
CA ALA A 324 -8.49 -28.31 10.84
C ALA A 324 -7.08 -28.10 10.28
N HIS A 325 -6.93 -27.75 9.01
CA HIS A 325 -5.64 -27.47 8.38
C HIS A 325 -4.95 -26.26 9.02
N HIS A 326 -5.64 -25.12 9.14
CA HIS A 326 -5.07 -23.91 9.76
C HIS A 326 -4.77 -24.10 11.26
N PHE A 327 -5.64 -24.79 11.97
CA PHE A 327 -5.41 -25.14 13.39
C PHE A 327 -4.14 -25.99 13.52
N THR A 328 -3.98 -27.01 12.68
CA THR A 328 -2.82 -27.90 12.71
C THR A 328 -1.51 -27.15 12.46
N THR A 329 -1.46 -26.27 11.48
CA THR A 329 -0.26 -25.48 11.19
C THR A 329 0.01 -24.43 12.27
N SER A 330 -1.01 -23.87 12.92
CA SER A 330 -0.87 -23.00 14.08
C SER A 330 -0.14 -23.74 15.23
N MET A 331 -0.64 -24.91 15.60
CA MET A 331 -0.08 -25.71 16.71
C MET A 331 1.30 -26.25 16.38
N SER A 332 1.52 -26.73 15.15
CA SER A 332 2.82 -27.21 14.68
C SER A 332 3.91 -26.12 14.67
N THR A 333 3.54 -24.88 14.35
CA THR A 333 4.46 -23.73 14.42
C THR A 333 4.87 -23.42 15.85
N ILE A 334 3.93 -23.44 16.80
CA ILE A 334 4.19 -23.22 18.22
C ILE A 334 5.07 -24.33 18.78
N GLU A 335 4.85 -25.58 18.37
CA GLU A 335 5.70 -26.72 18.75
C GLU A 335 7.16 -26.48 18.38
N VAL A 336 7.44 -26.14 17.12
CA VAL A 336 8.82 -25.88 16.64
C VAL A 336 9.40 -24.66 17.34
N ALA A 337 8.62 -23.58 17.52
CA ALA A 337 9.05 -22.41 18.25
C ALA A 337 9.51 -22.75 19.67
N SER A 338 8.77 -23.60 20.38
CA SER A 338 9.10 -24.06 21.72
C SER A 338 10.38 -24.93 21.73
N GLN A 339 10.51 -25.84 20.76
CA GLN A 339 11.67 -26.75 20.64
C GLN A 339 12.97 -26.03 20.26
N GLN A 340 12.87 -24.93 19.50
CA GLN A 340 14.02 -24.16 19.01
C GLN A 340 14.20 -22.82 19.74
N ALA A 341 13.57 -22.64 20.91
CA ALA A 341 13.46 -21.34 21.57
C ALA A 341 14.82 -20.65 21.80
N GLU A 342 15.80 -21.35 22.37
CA GLU A 342 17.13 -20.78 22.64
C GLU A 342 17.82 -20.33 21.36
N LYS A 343 17.73 -21.13 20.28
CA LYS A 343 18.36 -20.83 19.00
C LYS A 343 17.67 -19.64 18.33
N ILE A 344 16.34 -19.58 18.36
CA ILE A 344 15.56 -18.47 17.81
C ILE A 344 15.93 -17.15 18.49
N ILE A 345 15.98 -17.12 19.81
CA ILE A 345 16.34 -15.93 20.59
C ILE A 345 17.77 -15.49 20.29
N SER A 346 18.72 -16.44 20.23
CA SER A 346 20.12 -16.14 19.92
C SER A 346 20.28 -15.53 18.53
N GLU A 347 19.67 -16.11 17.50
CA GLU A 347 19.76 -15.64 16.12
C GLU A 347 19.03 -14.29 15.91
N TYR A 348 17.91 -14.11 16.60
CA TYR A 348 17.18 -12.86 16.60
C TYR A 348 18.01 -11.71 17.19
N THR A 349 18.68 -11.95 18.32
CA THR A 349 19.60 -10.97 18.93
C THR A 349 20.76 -10.65 17.99
N GLN A 350 21.39 -11.67 17.39
CA GLN A 350 22.50 -11.50 16.46
C GLN A 350 22.10 -10.73 15.20
N TYR A 351 20.88 -10.90 14.72
CA TYR A 351 20.36 -10.18 13.55
C TYR A 351 20.49 -8.65 13.70
N PHE A 352 20.04 -8.10 14.82
CA PHE A 352 20.08 -6.66 15.06
C PHE A 352 21.46 -6.15 15.47
N GLU A 353 22.21 -6.92 16.23
CA GLU A 353 23.59 -6.58 16.57
C GLU A 353 24.50 -6.55 15.33
N ALA A 354 24.37 -7.53 14.45
CA ALA A 354 25.11 -7.56 13.19
C ALA A 354 24.71 -6.41 12.26
N ALA A 355 23.41 -6.13 12.13
CA ALA A 355 22.89 -5.03 11.33
C ALA A 355 23.44 -3.67 11.80
N LYS A 356 23.47 -3.43 13.10
CA LYS A 356 24.00 -2.19 13.70
C LYS A 356 25.51 -2.07 13.54
N LYS A 357 26.26 -3.19 13.71
CA LYS A 357 27.73 -3.18 13.71
C LYS A 357 28.32 -3.20 12.30
N ASN A 358 27.68 -3.94 11.40
CA ASN A 358 28.15 -4.17 10.04
C ASN A 358 26.97 -4.24 9.08
N PRO A 359 26.31 -3.12 8.77
CA PRO A 359 25.14 -3.08 7.90
C PRO A 359 25.47 -3.69 6.53
N GLN A 360 24.56 -4.52 6.04
CA GLN A 360 24.68 -5.16 4.73
C GLN A 360 24.43 -4.16 3.59
N GLY A 361 24.78 -4.54 2.36
CA GLY A 361 24.61 -3.71 1.16
C GLY A 361 25.74 -2.73 0.90
N GLY A 362 25.76 -2.18 -0.30
CA GLY A 362 26.82 -1.32 -0.82
C GLY A 362 26.82 0.12 -0.29
N TYR A 363 25.70 0.59 0.27
CA TYR A 363 25.53 1.96 0.77
C TYR A 363 25.45 1.97 2.29
N LYS A 364 26.06 2.97 2.89
CA LYS A 364 26.18 3.11 4.36
C LYS A 364 25.42 4.33 4.89
N SER A 365 24.96 5.19 4.01
CA SER A 365 24.09 6.32 4.35
C SER A 365 23.22 6.71 3.15
N TYR A 366 22.10 7.34 3.45
CA TYR A 366 21.23 7.93 2.45
C TYR A 366 20.98 9.39 2.83
N VAL A 367 21.01 10.25 1.83
CA VAL A 367 20.70 11.67 1.98
C VAL A 367 19.55 12.02 1.07
N VAL A 368 18.50 12.62 1.63
CA VAL A 368 17.34 13.10 0.88
C VAL A 368 17.29 14.62 1.00
N LYS A 369 17.37 15.29 -0.15
CA LYS A 369 17.39 16.73 -0.23
C LYS A 369 16.03 17.34 0.08
N ALA A 370 16.00 18.37 0.89
CA ALA A 370 14.79 19.14 1.14
C ALA A 370 14.28 19.83 -0.13
N GLY A 371 15.19 20.42 -0.94
CA GLY A 371 14.92 20.91 -2.29
C GLY A 371 13.73 21.88 -2.40
N GLY A 372 13.37 22.59 -1.30
CA GLY A 372 12.18 23.43 -1.24
C GLY A 372 10.87 22.66 -1.00
N ASN A 373 10.90 21.31 -0.94
CA ASN A 373 9.74 20.47 -0.66
C ASN A 373 9.86 19.77 0.71
N THR A 374 9.88 20.59 1.76
CA THR A 374 9.97 20.09 3.14
C THR A 374 8.82 19.18 3.53
N GLU A 375 7.71 19.26 2.82
CA GLU A 375 6.50 18.51 3.12
C GLU A 375 6.60 17.03 2.76
N LYS A 376 7.04 16.74 1.54
CA LYS A 376 7.34 15.37 1.13
C LYS A 376 8.43 14.76 2.00
N LEU A 377 9.44 15.56 2.37
CA LEU A 377 10.50 15.12 3.27
C LEU A 377 9.96 14.75 4.66
N ASN A 378 9.04 15.55 5.22
CA ASN A 378 8.40 15.26 6.50
C ASN A 378 7.52 14.00 6.43
N SER A 379 6.78 13.80 5.34
CA SER A 379 5.99 12.58 5.11
C SER A 379 6.88 11.34 5.05
N LEU A 380 8.03 11.44 4.37
CA LEU A 380 9.03 10.37 4.36
C LEU A 380 9.60 10.12 5.77
N ALA A 381 9.97 11.18 6.49
CA ALA A 381 10.48 11.06 7.86
C ALA A 381 9.47 10.41 8.81
N GLU A 382 8.18 10.68 8.64
CA GLU A 382 7.13 10.01 9.40
C GLU A 382 7.04 8.51 9.09
N LEU A 383 7.12 8.13 7.80
CA LEU A 383 7.16 6.73 7.40
C LEU A 383 8.38 5.99 7.98
N LEU A 384 9.55 6.66 8.02
CA LEU A 384 10.75 6.09 8.65
C LEU A 384 10.55 5.83 10.14
N ARG A 385 9.95 6.78 10.88
CA ARG A 385 9.62 6.59 12.32
C ARG A 385 8.68 5.41 12.54
N LYS A 386 7.63 5.29 11.70
CA LYS A 386 6.67 4.17 11.75
C LYS A 386 7.35 2.81 11.52
N ASN A 387 8.46 2.78 10.79
CA ASN A 387 9.26 1.59 10.53
C ASN A 387 10.49 1.44 11.45
N ASN A 388 10.55 2.18 12.57
CA ASN A 388 11.67 2.17 13.54
C ASN A 388 13.03 2.53 12.94
N ILE A 389 13.09 3.24 11.81
CA ILE A 389 14.33 3.67 11.15
C ILE A 389 14.76 5.01 11.74
N ALA A 390 15.95 5.02 12.34
CA ALA A 390 16.54 6.23 12.90
C ALA A 390 17.13 7.11 11.79
N PHE A 391 16.94 8.42 11.91
CA PHE A 391 17.46 9.44 11.02
C PHE A 391 17.72 10.75 11.77
N GLY A 392 18.34 11.70 11.10
CA GLY A 392 18.46 13.09 11.55
C GLY A 392 18.61 14.01 10.34
N PHE A 393 19.18 15.17 10.57
CA PHE A 393 19.31 16.19 9.54
C PHE A 393 20.79 16.54 9.30
N GLY A 394 21.07 17.32 8.25
CA GLY A 394 22.41 17.81 7.99
C GLY A 394 22.89 18.76 9.11
N SER A 395 24.18 18.75 9.44
CA SER A 395 24.74 19.61 10.50
C SER A 395 25.18 20.98 9.97
N ASN A 396 26.17 20.99 9.11
CA ASN A 396 26.67 22.17 8.39
C ASN A 396 26.92 21.75 6.94
N ALA A 397 26.97 22.73 6.02
CA ALA A 397 27.28 22.44 4.63
C ALA A 397 28.54 21.55 4.52
N ALA A 398 28.32 20.28 4.18
CA ALA A 398 29.35 19.27 4.02
C ALA A 398 29.28 18.69 2.62
N SER A 399 30.44 18.40 2.02
CA SER A 399 30.49 17.75 0.70
C SER A 399 30.54 16.22 0.87
N ALA A 400 29.74 15.52 0.09
CA ALA A 400 29.74 14.05 0.01
C ALA A 400 29.67 13.58 -1.44
N SER A 401 30.03 12.32 -1.69
CA SER A 401 29.87 11.68 -3.00
C SER A 401 28.90 10.49 -2.87
N GLY A 402 27.89 10.43 -3.73
CA GLY A 402 26.90 9.39 -3.70
C GLY A 402 26.24 9.13 -5.04
N PHE A 403 25.57 7.99 -5.16
CA PHE A 403 24.73 7.68 -6.30
C PHE A 403 23.48 8.58 -6.26
N ASN A 404 23.32 9.41 -7.26
CA ASN A 404 22.17 10.28 -7.43
C ASN A 404 21.03 9.52 -8.10
N TYR A 405 19.90 9.37 -7.43
CA TYR A 405 18.71 8.67 -7.96
C TYR A 405 18.10 9.37 -9.19
N PHE A 406 18.28 10.68 -9.29
CA PHE A 406 17.75 11.47 -10.40
C PHE A 406 18.57 11.30 -11.68
N THR A 407 19.90 11.33 -11.58
CA THR A 407 20.80 11.23 -12.74
C THR A 407 21.24 9.81 -13.05
N GLY A 408 21.13 8.89 -12.08
CA GLY A 408 21.65 7.52 -12.17
C GLY A 408 23.17 7.44 -12.11
N LYS A 409 23.86 8.51 -11.66
CA LYS A 409 25.32 8.62 -11.63
C LYS A 409 25.84 8.88 -10.23
N THR A 410 27.12 8.53 -9.99
CA THR A 410 27.79 8.95 -8.75
C THR A 410 28.31 10.37 -8.93
N GLU A 411 27.92 11.26 -8.05
CA GLU A 411 28.18 12.70 -8.11
C GLU A 411 28.58 13.24 -6.74
N THR A 412 29.31 14.35 -6.74
CA THR A 412 29.58 15.14 -5.54
C THR A 412 28.42 16.10 -5.29
N PHE A 413 27.96 16.19 -4.06
CA PHE A 413 26.85 17.05 -3.66
C PHE A 413 27.10 17.67 -2.27
N THR A 414 26.37 18.71 -1.94
CA THR A 414 26.42 19.38 -0.62
C THR A 414 25.25 18.89 0.23
N ILE A 415 25.49 18.62 1.50
CA ILE A 415 24.48 18.31 2.50
C ILE A 415 24.11 19.59 3.23
N ASP A 416 22.87 20.01 3.12
CA ASP A 416 22.33 21.20 3.77
C ASP A 416 21.67 20.84 5.12
N LYS A 417 21.46 21.82 6.00
CA LYS A 417 20.86 21.57 7.34
C LYS A 417 19.47 20.99 7.31
N GLU A 418 18.74 21.24 6.25
CA GLU A 418 17.35 20.78 6.08
C GLU A 418 17.27 19.39 5.44
N ASP A 419 18.38 18.86 4.93
CA ASP A 419 18.40 17.56 4.29
C ASP A 419 18.26 16.42 5.30
N LEU A 420 17.49 15.42 4.98
CA LEU A 420 17.36 14.21 5.78
C LEU A 420 18.60 13.33 5.58
N VAL A 421 19.22 12.92 6.67
CA VAL A 421 20.40 12.05 6.69
C VAL A 421 20.08 10.78 7.47
N ILE A 422 20.26 9.62 6.81
CA ILE A 422 19.95 8.31 7.38
C ILE A 422 21.23 7.49 7.37
N ASN A 423 21.70 7.07 8.55
CA ASN A 423 22.88 6.24 8.69
C ASN A 423 22.47 4.77 8.79
N ALA A 424 23.12 3.90 8.03
CA ALA A 424 22.82 2.46 8.03
C ALA A 424 23.34 1.72 9.28
N PHE A 425 24.22 2.30 10.08
CA PHE A 425 24.73 1.69 11.32
C PHE A 425 23.69 1.79 12.45
N GLN A 426 22.57 1.11 12.27
CA GLN A 426 21.42 1.07 13.19
C GLN A 426 20.79 -0.31 13.20
N PRO A 427 20.03 -0.70 14.24
CA PRO A 427 19.41 -2.02 14.34
C PRO A 427 18.52 -2.39 13.15
N HIS A 428 17.72 -1.44 12.67
CA HIS A 428 16.80 -1.63 11.53
C HIS A 428 17.43 -1.38 10.15
N SER A 429 18.75 -1.61 10.03
CA SER A 429 19.51 -1.40 8.80
C SER A 429 19.01 -2.23 7.61
N ASN A 430 18.55 -3.45 7.84
CA ASN A 430 18.04 -4.31 6.78
C ASN A 430 16.76 -3.74 6.17
N MET A 431 15.82 -3.29 7.00
CA MET A 431 14.61 -2.62 6.54
C MET A 431 14.92 -1.30 5.82
N LEU A 432 15.86 -0.51 6.35
CA LEU A 432 16.36 0.69 5.67
C LEU A 432 16.91 0.36 4.28
N ARG A 433 17.76 -0.66 4.16
CA ARG A 433 18.31 -1.10 2.87
C ARG A 433 17.20 -1.45 1.89
N VAL A 434 16.27 -2.30 2.29
CA VAL A 434 15.16 -2.77 1.45
C VAL A 434 14.32 -1.61 0.93
N LEU A 435 14.09 -0.57 1.74
CA LEU A 435 13.27 0.59 1.35
C LEU A 435 14.03 1.61 0.49
N PHE A 436 15.36 1.64 0.54
CA PHE A 436 16.15 2.71 -0.07
C PHE A 436 17.13 2.27 -1.14
N GLU A 437 17.51 1.00 -1.26
CA GLU A 437 18.48 0.65 -2.29
C GLU A 437 17.95 0.98 -3.70
N PRO A 438 18.80 1.59 -4.56
CA PRO A 438 18.34 2.05 -5.89
C PRO A 438 17.84 0.93 -6.79
N VAL A 439 18.40 -0.25 -6.64
CA VAL A 439 18.08 -1.46 -7.41
C VAL A 439 18.16 -2.65 -6.47
N SER A 440 17.09 -3.40 -6.36
CA SER A 440 17.03 -4.66 -5.64
C SER A 440 17.46 -5.81 -6.55
N HIS A 441 18.24 -6.76 -6.00
CA HIS A 441 18.70 -7.90 -6.75
C HIS A 441 17.67 -9.04 -6.68
N LEU A 442 17.20 -9.48 -7.84
CA LEU A 442 16.30 -10.63 -8.00
C LEU A 442 17.11 -11.90 -8.26
N THR A 443 16.88 -12.93 -7.47
CA THR A 443 17.50 -14.25 -7.66
C THR A 443 16.79 -15.11 -8.70
N ASP A 444 15.51 -14.84 -8.96
CA ASP A 444 14.69 -15.43 -10.02
C ASP A 444 13.79 -14.35 -10.65
N SER A 445 13.34 -14.61 -11.88
CA SER A 445 12.46 -13.72 -12.65
C SER A 445 10.97 -14.05 -12.52
N VAL A 446 10.61 -15.19 -11.93
CA VAL A 446 9.24 -15.56 -11.61
C VAL A 446 8.87 -14.89 -10.30
N THR A 447 8.16 -13.78 -10.34
CA THR A 447 7.82 -12.96 -9.18
C THR A 447 6.31 -12.88 -8.99
N TYR A 448 5.88 -12.69 -7.74
CA TYR A 448 4.47 -12.66 -7.37
C TYR A 448 3.87 -11.25 -7.43
N ASP A 449 4.66 -10.21 -7.13
CA ASP A 449 4.18 -8.82 -7.07
C ASP A 449 5.24 -7.85 -7.64
N ILE A 450 5.04 -6.53 -7.42
CA ILE A 450 5.98 -5.50 -7.86
C ILE A 450 7.40 -5.77 -7.37
N THR A 451 8.36 -5.43 -8.20
CA THR A 451 9.78 -5.72 -7.97
C THR A 451 10.63 -4.47 -7.77
N ALA A 452 9.99 -3.31 -7.72
CA ALA A 452 10.64 -2.03 -7.43
C ALA A 452 9.72 -1.12 -6.62
N TRP A 453 10.26 -0.50 -5.57
CA TRP A 453 9.51 0.35 -4.63
C TRP A 453 10.37 1.42 -3.94
N ALA A 454 11.63 1.59 -4.31
CA ALA A 454 12.56 2.45 -3.58
C ALA A 454 11.97 3.83 -3.27
N LEU A 455 11.93 4.18 -1.97
CA LEU A 455 11.26 5.39 -1.48
C LEU A 455 11.74 6.69 -2.13
N PRO A 456 13.03 6.88 -2.47
CA PRO A 456 13.45 8.06 -3.21
C PRO A 456 12.69 8.28 -4.51
N TYR A 457 12.40 7.21 -5.26
CA TYR A 457 11.59 7.28 -6.48
C TYR A 457 10.10 7.46 -6.16
N ALA A 458 9.57 6.67 -5.22
CA ALA A 458 8.16 6.73 -4.84
C ALA A 458 7.75 8.11 -4.29
N TYR A 459 8.68 8.84 -3.67
CA TYR A 459 8.47 10.21 -3.19
C TYR A 459 8.86 11.28 -4.20
N GLY A 460 9.64 10.93 -5.23
CA GLY A 460 10.15 11.91 -6.21
C GLY A 460 11.04 12.97 -5.59
N LEU A 461 11.84 12.60 -4.59
CA LEU A 461 12.77 13.48 -3.90
C LEU A 461 14.20 13.27 -4.40
N THR A 462 14.92 14.35 -4.66
CA THR A 462 16.36 14.28 -4.99
C THR A 462 17.09 13.61 -3.85
N SER A 463 17.70 12.46 -4.13
CA SER A 463 18.29 11.62 -3.10
C SER A 463 19.63 11.05 -3.54
N PHE A 464 20.49 10.75 -2.55
CA PHE A 464 21.82 10.18 -2.78
C PHE A 464 22.04 8.96 -1.89
N ALA A 465 22.49 7.86 -2.49
CA ALA A 465 22.98 6.69 -1.76
C ALA A 465 24.50 6.76 -1.63
N VAL A 466 25.01 6.82 -0.40
CA VAL A 466 26.39 7.13 -0.06
C VAL A 466 27.12 5.90 0.50
N LYS A 467 28.31 5.59 -0.01
CA LYS A 467 29.10 4.43 0.44
C LYS A 467 29.80 4.64 1.80
N ALA A 468 29.96 5.90 2.21
CA ALA A 468 30.54 6.25 3.51
C ALA A 468 29.46 6.41 4.58
N PRO A 469 29.75 6.12 5.87
CA PRO A 469 28.86 6.48 6.96
C PRO A 469 28.84 8.01 7.16
N LEU A 470 27.65 8.58 7.30
CA LEU A 470 27.44 9.97 7.62
C LEU A 470 26.79 10.08 9.00
N THR A 471 27.19 11.07 9.79
CA THR A 471 26.60 11.31 11.11
C THR A 471 25.51 12.37 11.00
N PRO A 472 24.22 12.02 11.23
CA PRO A 472 23.15 12.99 11.20
C PRO A 472 23.16 13.86 12.45
N ALA A 473 22.73 15.14 12.33
CA ALA A 473 22.40 16.00 13.46
C ALA A 473 20.98 15.70 13.98
N ALA A 474 20.76 15.97 15.27
CA ALA A 474 19.47 15.67 15.92
C ALA A 474 18.39 16.73 15.67
N ASP A 475 18.78 17.96 15.35
CA ASP A 475 17.87 19.11 15.29
C ASP A 475 17.05 19.10 14.00
N ALA A 476 15.72 19.10 14.16
CA ALA A 476 14.80 19.29 13.04
C ALA A 476 14.72 20.77 12.63
N PRO A 477 14.54 21.08 11.34
CA PRO A 477 14.29 22.45 10.90
C PRO A 477 13.08 23.07 11.59
N ALA A 478 13.16 24.34 11.96
CA ALA A 478 12.08 25.07 12.59
C ALA A 478 10.91 25.30 11.62
N VAL A 479 9.68 25.01 12.04
CA VAL A 479 8.46 25.33 11.28
C VAL A 479 8.13 26.81 11.44
N ARG A 480 7.98 27.52 10.32
CA ARG A 480 7.54 28.91 10.30
C ARG A 480 6.03 29.00 10.50
N ASN A 481 5.56 29.79 11.47
CA ASN A 481 4.16 30.11 11.64
C ASN A 481 3.82 31.44 10.94
N ASN A 482 2.68 31.47 10.28
CA ASN A 482 2.12 32.69 9.71
C ASN A 482 1.36 33.47 10.79
N THR A 483 1.55 34.75 10.83
CA THR A 483 0.82 35.66 11.72
C THR A 483 -0.08 36.59 10.92
N PRO A 484 -1.33 36.88 11.37
CA PRO A 484 -2.16 37.89 10.73
C PRO A 484 -1.45 39.23 10.75
N LEU A 485 -1.38 39.92 9.61
CA LEU A 485 -0.83 41.27 9.53
C LEU A 485 -1.84 42.29 10.05
N SER A 486 -1.56 42.90 11.21
CA SER A 486 -2.52 43.80 11.89
C SER A 486 -2.52 45.23 11.36
N ALA A 487 -1.44 45.70 10.74
CA ALA A 487 -1.29 47.13 10.36
C ALA A 487 -1.45 47.41 8.86
N GLN A 488 -1.20 46.44 7.98
CA GLN A 488 -1.36 46.58 6.53
C GLN A 488 -2.09 45.35 6.01
N LYS A 489 -3.32 45.53 5.54
CA LYS A 489 -4.09 44.44 4.89
C LYS A 489 -3.41 44.11 3.56
N PRO A 490 -2.85 42.89 3.35
CA PRO A 490 -2.21 42.52 2.10
C PRO A 490 -3.24 42.52 0.95
N TYR A 491 -2.78 42.80 -0.26
CA TYR A 491 -3.59 42.68 -1.48
C TYR A 491 -3.93 41.21 -1.75
N ALA A 492 -2.93 40.32 -1.57
CA ALA A 492 -3.09 38.89 -1.73
C ALA A 492 -2.14 38.10 -0.83
N TYR A 493 -2.46 36.82 -0.62
CA TYR A 493 -1.56 35.79 -0.11
C TYR A 493 -1.16 34.86 -1.24
N LEU A 494 0.10 34.50 -1.29
CA LEU A 494 0.69 33.55 -2.24
C LEU A 494 1.12 32.28 -1.51
N ALA A 495 0.82 31.11 -2.07
CA ALA A 495 1.27 29.82 -1.58
C ALA A 495 1.86 28.99 -2.71
N GLN A 496 2.92 28.25 -2.42
CA GLN A 496 3.53 27.33 -3.37
C GLN A 496 2.57 26.17 -3.69
N TRP A 497 2.84 25.52 -4.84
CA TRP A 497 2.09 24.34 -5.29
C TRP A 497 3.07 23.24 -5.68
N ASN A 498 3.44 22.36 -4.74
CA ASN A 498 4.44 21.33 -4.96
C ASN A 498 4.28 20.07 -4.09
N SER A 499 3.22 19.99 -3.28
CA SER A 499 3.00 18.87 -2.38
C SER A 499 1.51 18.58 -2.14
N LEU A 500 1.19 17.39 -1.61
CA LEU A 500 -0.16 17.04 -1.19
C LEU A 500 -0.72 18.00 -0.14
N ARG A 501 0.13 18.59 0.68
CA ARG A 501 -0.28 19.53 1.72
C ARG A 501 -0.83 20.83 1.14
N ASP A 502 -0.25 21.29 0.01
CA ASP A 502 -0.77 22.44 -0.72
C ASP A 502 -2.15 22.14 -1.31
N VAL A 503 -2.35 20.90 -1.77
CA VAL A 503 -3.67 20.42 -2.24
C VAL A 503 -4.69 20.38 -1.12
N LYS A 504 -4.32 19.90 0.08
CA LYS A 504 -5.20 19.94 1.27
C LYS A 504 -5.58 21.37 1.65
N PHE A 505 -4.63 22.27 1.59
CA PHE A 505 -4.89 23.69 1.82
C PHE A 505 -5.87 24.26 0.79
N LEU A 506 -5.65 24.00 -0.51
CA LEU A 506 -6.58 24.37 -1.56
C LEU A 506 -7.98 23.79 -1.30
N SER A 507 -8.08 22.48 -1.01
CA SER A 507 -9.32 21.78 -0.67
C SER A 507 -10.08 22.53 0.43
N SER A 508 -9.38 22.82 1.54
CA SER A 508 -9.98 23.56 2.66
C SER A 508 -10.46 24.96 2.27
N LEU A 509 -9.71 25.68 1.44
CA LEU A 509 -10.12 27.01 0.96
C LEU A 509 -11.38 26.92 0.09
N LEU A 510 -11.42 25.98 -0.87
CA LEU A 510 -12.55 25.79 -1.78
C LEU A 510 -13.82 25.39 -1.04
N GLN A 511 -13.71 24.52 -0.02
CA GLN A 511 -14.84 24.09 0.80
C GLN A 511 -15.39 25.21 1.69
N ASN A 512 -14.57 26.22 1.98
CA ASN A 512 -14.98 27.42 2.73
C ASN A 512 -15.31 28.62 1.83
N ASP A 513 -15.58 28.35 0.54
CA ASP A 513 -15.98 29.34 -0.47
C ASP A 513 -14.94 30.46 -0.66
N ILE A 514 -13.67 30.13 -0.46
CA ILE A 514 -12.58 31.06 -0.79
C ILE A 514 -12.27 30.93 -2.27
N LYS A 515 -12.29 32.04 -2.97
CA LYS A 515 -11.87 32.14 -4.37
C LYS A 515 -10.37 32.15 -4.46
N VAL A 516 -9.81 31.12 -5.08
CA VAL A 516 -8.38 30.92 -5.28
C VAL A 516 -8.10 30.98 -6.78
N ARG A 517 -6.94 31.52 -7.13
CA ARG A 517 -6.40 31.50 -8.49
C ARG A 517 -5.05 30.83 -8.49
N PHE A 518 -4.56 30.41 -9.66
CA PHE A 518 -3.20 29.99 -9.87
C PHE A 518 -2.61 30.68 -11.09
N THR A 519 -1.30 30.77 -11.17
CA THR A 519 -0.61 31.32 -12.34
C THR A 519 -0.19 30.22 -13.33
N GLU A 520 -0.45 30.42 -14.62
CA GLU A 520 0.06 29.54 -15.67
C GLU A 520 1.54 29.82 -15.99
N THR A 521 2.05 30.97 -15.65
CA THR A 521 3.42 31.38 -15.96
C THR A 521 4.16 31.86 -14.70
N PRO A 522 5.48 31.66 -14.61
CA PRO A 522 6.26 32.21 -13.51
C PRO A 522 6.17 33.75 -13.44
N PHE A 523 6.26 34.29 -12.24
CA PHE A 523 6.30 35.73 -11.99
C PHE A 523 7.22 36.07 -10.80
N SER A 524 7.59 37.35 -10.69
CA SER A 524 8.34 37.88 -9.54
C SER A 524 7.60 39.05 -8.93
N VAL A 525 7.51 39.12 -7.61
CA VAL A 525 6.91 40.23 -6.87
C VAL A 525 7.61 40.43 -5.53
N GLY A 526 7.91 41.66 -5.18
CA GLY A 526 8.62 41.99 -3.93
C GLY A 526 10.01 41.36 -3.83
N GLY A 527 10.70 41.19 -4.96
CA GLY A 527 12.04 40.60 -5.04
C GLY A 527 12.07 39.08 -4.84
N LYS A 528 10.92 38.38 -4.90
CA LYS A 528 10.82 36.90 -4.85
C LYS A 528 10.25 36.36 -6.15
N ASP A 529 10.78 35.21 -6.58
CA ASP A 529 10.30 34.43 -7.74
C ASP A 529 9.28 33.37 -7.33
N PHE A 530 8.21 33.28 -8.12
CA PHE A 530 7.12 32.31 -7.94
C PHE A 530 6.93 31.49 -9.22
N PRO A 531 6.98 30.17 -9.14
CA PRO A 531 6.77 29.28 -10.30
C PRO A 531 5.32 29.24 -10.76
N ALA A 532 5.11 28.70 -11.97
CA ALA A 532 3.78 28.29 -12.43
C ALA A 532 3.12 27.34 -11.42
N GLY A 533 1.80 27.44 -11.29
CA GLY A 533 1.02 26.70 -10.30
C GLY A 533 0.90 27.43 -8.94
N THR A 534 1.68 28.49 -8.66
CA THR A 534 1.55 29.24 -7.40
C THR A 534 0.11 29.70 -7.18
N LEU A 535 -0.44 29.39 -6.00
CA LEU A 535 -1.79 29.80 -5.60
C LEU A 535 -1.80 31.28 -5.22
N ILE A 536 -2.81 31.99 -5.69
CA ILE A 536 -3.02 33.43 -5.47
C ILE A 536 -4.38 33.65 -4.84
N ILE A 537 -4.42 34.13 -3.59
CA ILE A 537 -5.63 34.33 -2.80
C ILE A 537 -5.80 35.81 -2.59
N THR A 538 -6.57 36.48 -3.47
CA THR A 538 -6.79 37.92 -3.44
C THR A 538 -7.87 38.31 -2.44
N ARG A 539 -7.68 39.44 -1.76
CA ARG A 539 -8.71 40.01 -0.88
C ARG A 539 -9.97 40.45 -1.66
N ALA A 540 -9.73 41.07 -2.82
CA ALA A 540 -10.82 41.59 -3.66
C ALA A 540 -11.81 40.50 -4.09
N GLY A 541 -11.35 39.30 -4.37
CA GLY A 541 -12.19 38.16 -4.72
C GLY A 541 -12.99 37.58 -3.53
N ASN A 542 -12.59 37.90 -2.28
CA ASN A 542 -13.05 37.27 -1.04
C ASN A 542 -13.64 38.27 -0.03
N THR A 543 -14.29 39.34 -0.52
CA THR A 543 -14.85 40.42 0.30
C THR A 543 -15.90 39.94 1.30
N ALA A 544 -16.58 38.81 1.05
CA ALA A 544 -17.55 38.23 1.97
C ALA A 544 -16.95 37.83 3.34
N LYS A 545 -15.63 37.57 3.43
CA LYS A 545 -14.95 37.28 4.69
C LYS A 545 -14.64 38.55 5.53
N GLY A 546 -14.75 39.75 4.96
CA GLY A 546 -14.52 41.02 5.65
C GLY A 546 -13.24 41.08 6.43
N ASP A 547 -13.28 41.52 7.67
CA ASP A 547 -12.12 41.63 8.57
C ASP A 547 -11.59 40.29 9.08
N GLN A 548 -12.29 39.18 8.86
CA GLN A 548 -11.85 37.84 9.24
C GLN A 548 -10.95 37.19 8.18
N PHE A 549 -10.84 37.75 6.97
CA PHE A 549 -10.10 37.19 5.86
C PHE A 549 -8.67 36.78 6.24
N ASP A 550 -7.90 37.71 6.80
CA ASP A 550 -6.48 37.46 7.15
C ASP A 550 -6.33 36.36 8.21
N ARG A 551 -7.19 36.42 9.25
CA ARG A 551 -7.19 35.41 10.31
C ARG A 551 -7.56 34.04 9.77
N PHE A 552 -8.54 33.97 8.90
CA PHE A 552 -8.98 32.73 8.30
C PHE A 552 -7.87 32.11 7.44
N ILE A 553 -7.32 32.87 6.48
CA ILE A 553 -6.26 32.37 5.57
C ILE A 553 -5.04 31.91 6.35
N THR A 554 -4.55 32.72 7.30
CA THR A 554 -3.36 32.38 8.09
C THR A 554 -3.62 31.20 9.03
N SER A 555 -4.81 31.04 9.61
CA SER A 555 -5.16 29.89 10.44
C SER A 555 -5.21 28.59 9.64
N GLN A 556 -5.81 28.62 8.44
CA GLN A 556 -5.83 27.47 7.54
C GLN A 556 -4.41 27.11 7.09
N ALA A 557 -3.61 28.09 6.69
CA ALA A 557 -2.22 27.85 6.31
C ALA A 557 -1.40 27.24 7.46
N ASN A 558 -1.58 27.71 8.70
CA ASN A 558 -0.92 27.14 9.88
C ASN A 558 -1.39 25.72 10.19
N GLN A 559 -2.68 25.43 10.05
CA GLN A 559 -3.23 24.08 10.23
C GLN A 559 -2.53 23.08 9.30
N PHE A 560 -2.34 23.46 8.05
CA PHE A 560 -1.64 22.63 7.06
C PHE A 560 -0.13 22.91 6.99
N LYS A 561 0.42 23.74 7.87
CA LYS A 561 1.85 24.14 7.92
C LYS A 561 2.35 24.74 6.59
N ILE A 562 1.50 25.45 5.87
CA ILE A 562 1.81 26.16 4.63
C ILE A 562 2.47 27.50 4.93
N SER A 563 3.56 27.80 4.26
CA SER A 563 4.17 29.13 4.30
C SER A 563 3.49 30.06 3.30
N LEU A 564 3.00 31.21 3.79
CA LEU A 564 2.39 32.22 2.96
C LEU A 564 3.35 33.39 2.73
N ASP A 565 3.35 33.94 1.53
CA ASP A 565 3.92 35.21 1.19
C ASP A 565 2.79 36.25 1.00
N ALA A 566 2.80 37.30 1.82
CA ALA A 566 1.82 38.37 1.74
C ALA A 566 2.35 39.50 0.83
N VAL A 567 1.54 39.92 -0.15
CA VAL A 567 1.93 40.96 -1.12
C VAL A 567 0.96 42.15 -1.05
N ALA A 568 1.52 43.37 -1.19
CA ALA A 568 0.77 44.62 -1.07
C ALA A 568 0.11 45.07 -2.38
N SER A 569 0.50 44.49 -3.50
CA SER A 569 0.05 44.87 -4.84
C SER A 569 -0.15 43.65 -5.74
N GLY A 570 -1.06 43.77 -6.70
CA GLY A 570 -1.21 42.83 -7.81
C GLY A 570 -0.38 43.19 -9.04
N PHE A 571 0.38 44.31 -8.97
CA PHE A 571 1.37 44.69 -9.97
C PHE A 571 2.70 43.99 -9.65
N VAL A 572 3.17 43.16 -10.57
CA VAL A 572 4.33 42.29 -10.38
C VAL A 572 5.61 42.96 -10.95
N ASP A 573 6.76 42.58 -10.41
CA ASP A 573 8.05 43.09 -10.89
C ASP A 573 8.42 42.49 -12.26
N LYS A 574 8.02 41.24 -12.48
CA LYS A 574 8.24 40.49 -13.72
C LYS A 574 7.15 39.47 -13.92
N GLY A 575 6.73 39.21 -15.15
CA GLY A 575 5.66 38.29 -15.48
C GLY A 575 4.31 38.96 -15.68
N MET A 576 3.22 38.28 -15.36
CA MET A 576 1.84 38.78 -15.58
C MET A 576 1.18 39.21 -14.28
N ASP A 577 0.58 40.38 -14.26
CA ASP A 577 -0.18 40.94 -13.15
C ASP A 577 -1.37 40.05 -12.77
N PHE A 578 -1.83 40.12 -11.52
CA PHE A 578 -2.87 39.21 -10.97
C PHE A 578 -4.26 39.34 -11.62
N GLY A 579 -4.45 40.31 -12.51
CA GLY A 579 -5.63 40.47 -13.33
C GLY A 579 -5.52 39.88 -14.74
N SER A 580 -4.36 39.34 -15.11
CA SER A 580 -4.11 38.73 -16.42
C SER A 580 -4.97 37.48 -16.65
N ASP A 581 -5.23 37.18 -17.92
CA ASP A 581 -5.83 35.92 -18.38
C ASP A 581 -4.97 34.67 -18.09
N LYS A 582 -3.67 34.88 -17.83
CA LYS A 582 -2.76 33.83 -17.37
C LYS A 582 -2.88 33.51 -15.85
N ILE A 583 -3.73 34.22 -15.14
CA ILE A 583 -4.04 33.99 -13.73
C ILE A 583 -5.44 33.35 -13.64
N ARG A 584 -5.47 32.03 -13.68
CA ARG A 584 -6.69 31.24 -13.78
C ARG A 584 -7.42 31.11 -12.45
N PHE A 585 -8.73 31.19 -12.50
CA PHE A 585 -9.59 30.92 -11.34
C PHE A 585 -9.80 29.42 -11.18
N ILE A 586 -9.66 28.92 -9.95
CA ILE A 586 -9.91 27.51 -9.64
C ILE A 586 -11.39 27.36 -9.26
N LYS A 587 -12.17 26.75 -10.14
CA LYS A 587 -13.54 26.35 -9.82
C LYS A 587 -13.52 25.18 -8.82
N LYS A 588 -14.36 25.21 -7.78
CA LYS A 588 -14.58 24.04 -6.92
C LYS A 588 -15.29 22.96 -7.75
N PRO A 589 -14.65 21.84 -8.08
CA PRO A 589 -15.26 20.85 -8.96
C PRO A 589 -16.24 19.94 -8.20
N HIS A 590 -17.32 19.55 -8.87
CA HIS A 590 -18.12 18.39 -8.49
C HIS A 590 -17.51 17.16 -9.18
N VAL A 591 -16.99 16.24 -8.36
CA VAL A 591 -16.27 15.08 -8.83
C VAL A 591 -17.13 13.83 -8.74
N THR A 592 -17.28 13.12 -9.85
CA THR A 592 -17.95 11.82 -9.92
C THR A 592 -16.93 10.73 -10.20
N LEU A 593 -16.95 9.67 -9.42
CA LEU A 593 -16.09 8.49 -9.52
C LEU A 593 -16.94 7.27 -9.86
N LEU A 594 -16.58 6.54 -10.90
CA LEU A 594 -17.25 5.30 -11.24
C LEU A 594 -16.68 4.11 -10.46
N GLY A 595 -17.57 3.24 -10.03
CA GLY A 595 -17.28 1.94 -9.42
C GLY A 595 -18.25 0.89 -9.93
N GLY A 596 -18.11 -0.36 -9.54
CA GLY A 596 -19.05 -1.41 -9.92
C GLY A 596 -18.39 -2.59 -10.62
N ARG A 597 -19.23 -3.53 -11.07
CA ARG A 597 -18.74 -4.76 -11.69
C ARG A 597 -18.02 -4.47 -13.01
N GLY A 598 -16.82 -4.99 -13.15
CA GLY A 598 -15.91 -4.72 -14.27
C GLY A 598 -14.81 -3.73 -13.90
N ILE A 599 -15.05 -2.90 -12.87
CA ILE A 599 -14.08 -1.91 -12.40
C ILE A 599 -13.26 -2.46 -11.26
N SER A 600 -11.96 -2.20 -11.26
CA SER A 600 -11.03 -2.55 -10.18
C SER A 600 -11.49 -1.90 -8.88
N SER A 601 -11.87 -2.72 -7.89
CA SER A 601 -12.22 -2.19 -6.57
C SER A 601 -11.02 -1.54 -5.87
N LEU A 602 -9.80 -2.07 -6.08
CA LEU A 602 -8.57 -1.49 -5.52
C LEU A 602 -8.29 -0.12 -6.12
N GLY A 603 -8.29 0.00 -7.45
CA GLY A 603 -8.06 1.28 -8.15
C GLY A 603 -9.11 2.33 -7.80
N MET A 604 -10.38 1.93 -7.74
CA MET A 604 -11.47 2.81 -7.30
C MET A 604 -11.28 3.24 -5.83
N GLY A 605 -10.92 2.29 -4.96
CA GLY A 605 -10.71 2.54 -3.54
C GLY A 605 -9.56 3.51 -3.24
N GLU A 606 -8.47 3.45 -4.00
CA GLU A 606 -7.34 4.38 -3.89
C GLU A 606 -7.78 5.82 -4.16
N ILE A 607 -8.61 6.03 -5.18
CA ILE A 607 -9.16 7.35 -5.52
C ILE A 607 -10.15 7.81 -4.44
N TRP A 608 -11.07 6.95 -4.03
CA TRP A 608 -12.04 7.25 -2.98
C TRP A 608 -11.36 7.67 -1.67
N HIS A 609 -10.39 6.85 -1.20
CA HIS A 609 -9.58 7.15 -0.01
C HIS A 609 -8.78 8.47 -0.17
N PHE A 610 -8.25 8.73 -1.36
CA PHE A 610 -7.52 9.97 -1.63
C PHE A 610 -8.39 11.20 -1.39
N PHE A 611 -9.61 11.22 -1.94
CA PHE A 611 -10.51 12.35 -1.75
C PHE A 611 -10.99 12.49 -0.29
N GLU A 612 -11.47 11.41 0.32
CA GLU A 612 -12.06 11.50 1.66
C GLU A 612 -11.02 11.59 2.78
N GLN A 613 -10.00 10.72 2.76
CA GLN A 613 -9.06 10.61 3.88
C GLN A 613 -7.83 11.50 3.73
N GLN A 614 -7.41 11.79 2.49
CA GLN A 614 -6.23 12.61 2.29
C GLN A 614 -6.55 14.06 1.97
N LEU A 615 -7.60 14.37 1.22
CA LEU A 615 -7.98 15.73 0.87
C LEU A 615 -9.09 16.32 1.73
N ASP A 616 -9.88 15.50 2.41
CA ASP A 616 -11.13 15.91 3.05
C ASP A 616 -12.02 16.67 2.04
N PHE A 617 -12.19 16.12 0.82
CA PHE A 617 -12.91 16.73 -0.29
C PHE A 617 -14.05 15.82 -0.74
N PRO A 618 -15.27 16.35 -0.90
CA PRO A 618 -16.45 15.57 -1.26
C PRO A 618 -16.32 14.95 -2.66
N ILE A 619 -16.77 13.71 -2.81
CA ILE A 619 -16.81 12.97 -4.05
C ILE A 619 -18.14 12.20 -4.15
N THR A 620 -18.71 12.12 -5.36
CA THR A 620 -19.86 11.27 -5.65
C THR A 620 -19.40 9.97 -6.28
N VAL A 621 -19.78 8.84 -5.65
CA VAL A 621 -19.49 7.51 -6.20
C VAL A 621 -20.75 6.97 -6.88
N VAL A 622 -20.62 6.55 -8.15
CA VAL A 622 -21.71 6.01 -8.96
C VAL A 622 -21.35 4.63 -9.47
N ASP A 623 -22.31 3.67 -9.40
CA ASP A 623 -22.13 2.35 -10.00
C ASP A 623 -22.20 2.47 -11.53
N GLU A 624 -21.29 1.84 -12.25
CA GLU A 624 -21.22 1.88 -13.73
C GLU A 624 -22.54 1.43 -14.39
N ARG A 625 -23.34 0.63 -13.71
CA ARG A 625 -24.67 0.22 -14.20
C ARG A 625 -25.73 1.33 -14.16
N ASN A 626 -25.45 2.38 -13.43
CA ASN A 626 -26.36 3.50 -13.18
C ASN A 626 -25.86 4.81 -13.81
N THR A 627 -25.04 4.73 -14.86
CA THR A 627 -24.50 5.91 -15.56
C THR A 627 -25.58 6.78 -16.20
N ASP A 628 -26.76 6.22 -16.47
CA ASP A 628 -27.92 6.99 -16.95
C ASP A 628 -28.46 7.96 -15.89
N ASP A 629 -28.22 7.67 -14.61
CA ASP A 629 -28.65 8.47 -13.46
C ASP A 629 -27.63 9.56 -13.07
N ILE A 630 -26.51 9.67 -13.78
CA ILE A 630 -25.53 10.74 -13.52
C ILE A 630 -26.17 12.10 -13.84
N ASP A 631 -26.14 13.00 -12.87
CA ASP A 631 -26.46 14.41 -13.08
C ASP A 631 -25.29 15.11 -13.79
N TRP A 632 -25.36 15.09 -15.12
CA TRP A 632 -24.31 15.63 -15.98
C TRP A 632 -24.13 17.15 -15.81
N ASP A 633 -25.19 17.88 -15.46
CA ASP A 633 -25.13 19.32 -15.22
C ASP A 633 -24.42 19.66 -13.90
N GLN A 634 -24.40 18.72 -12.96
CA GLN A 634 -23.72 18.85 -11.67
C GLN A 634 -22.38 18.07 -11.62
N THR A 635 -21.93 17.50 -12.72
CA THR A 635 -20.65 16.78 -12.79
C THR A 635 -19.64 17.63 -13.57
N ASP A 636 -18.62 18.15 -12.90
CA ASP A 636 -17.52 18.89 -13.55
C ASP A 636 -16.36 17.97 -13.95
N VAL A 637 -16.12 16.93 -13.16
CA VAL A 637 -15.03 15.94 -13.37
C VAL A 637 -15.59 14.54 -13.23
N LEU A 638 -15.41 13.71 -14.26
CA LEU A 638 -15.69 12.27 -14.22
C LEU A 638 -14.39 11.50 -14.20
N ILE A 639 -14.24 10.57 -13.23
CA ILE A 639 -13.04 9.74 -13.09
C ILE A 639 -13.38 8.29 -13.38
N LEU A 640 -12.63 7.70 -14.31
CA LEU A 640 -12.68 6.29 -14.68
C LEU A 640 -11.42 5.60 -14.14
N PRO A 641 -11.50 4.85 -13.03
CA PRO A 641 -10.42 3.98 -12.54
C PRO A 641 -10.05 2.88 -13.54
N ASP A 642 -9.09 2.05 -13.19
CA ASP A 642 -8.80 0.80 -13.91
C ASP A 642 -10.05 -0.08 -14.00
N GLY A 643 -10.42 -0.54 -15.21
CA GLY A 643 -11.60 -1.38 -15.42
C GLY A 643 -12.11 -1.40 -16.85
N ASP A 644 -13.16 -2.18 -17.07
CA ASP A 644 -13.89 -2.32 -18.33
C ASP A 644 -15.23 -1.58 -18.25
N TYR A 645 -15.52 -0.70 -19.20
CA TYR A 645 -16.67 0.21 -19.17
C TYR A 645 -17.65 -0.05 -20.31
N LYS A 646 -18.86 -0.49 -19.97
CA LYS A 646 -19.94 -0.66 -20.95
C LYS A 646 -20.34 0.65 -21.61
N MET A 647 -20.30 1.76 -20.85
CA MET A 647 -20.62 3.08 -21.39
C MET A 647 -19.64 3.56 -22.48
N LEU A 648 -18.40 3.07 -22.51
CA LEU A 648 -17.45 3.36 -23.59
C LEU A 648 -17.69 2.48 -24.82
N ALA A 649 -18.15 1.24 -24.60
CA ALA A 649 -18.48 0.29 -25.67
C ALA A 649 -19.86 0.55 -26.30
N ASP A 650 -20.85 1.06 -25.54
CA ASP A 650 -22.16 1.44 -26.07
C ASP A 650 -22.09 2.78 -26.80
N LYS A 651 -22.50 2.78 -28.07
CA LYS A 651 -22.39 3.99 -28.91
C LYS A 651 -23.18 5.17 -28.38
N ALA A 652 -24.41 4.96 -27.90
CA ALA A 652 -25.27 6.04 -27.45
C ALA A 652 -24.75 6.67 -26.16
N ALA A 653 -24.30 5.84 -25.21
CA ALA A 653 -23.68 6.29 -23.97
C ALA A 653 -22.34 7.00 -24.24
N SER A 654 -21.52 6.47 -25.13
CA SER A 654 -20.24 7.08 -25.53
C SER A 654 -20.45 8.44 -26.23
N ASP A 655 -21.47 8.57 -27.11
CA ASP A 655 -21.78 9.82 -27.77
C ASP A 655 -22.28 10.87 -26.76
N LYS A 656 -23.09 10.48 -25.77
CA LYS A 656 -23.56 11.35 -24.66
C LYS A 656 -22.36 11.83 -23.82
N LEU A 657 -21.43 10.94 -23.48
CA LEU A 657 -20.22 11.29 -22.76
C LEU A 657 -19.34 12.27 -23.56
N LYS A 658 -19.17 12.05 -24.88
CA LYS A 658 -18.44 12.97 -25.76
C LYS A 658 -19.10 14.35 -25.79
N GLU A 659 -20.42 14.42 -25.81
CA GLU A 659 -21.15 15.69 -25.78
C GLU A 659 -20.95 16.42 -24.46
N TRP A 660 -21.00 15.70 -23.32
CA TRP A 660 -20.70 16.29 -22.01
C TRP A 660 -19.28 16.85 -21.96
N VAL A 661 -18.27 16.12 -22.46
CA VAL A 661 -16.90 16.64 -22.55
C VAL A 661 -16.87 17.90 -23.42
N LYS A 662 -17.47 17.87 -24.62
CA LYS A 662 -17.48 19.05 -25.51
C LYS A 662 -18.12 20.31 -24.90
N ASN A 663 -19.01 20.13 -23.93
CA ASN A 663 -19.68 21.21 -23.21
C ASN A 663 -18.93 21.65 -21.93
N GLY A 664 -17.65 21.25 -21.77
CA GLY A 664 -16.80 21.70 -20.67
C GLY A 664 -16.54 20.67 -19.59
N GLY A 665 -17.03 19.43 -19.74
CA GLY A 665 -16.75 18.33 -18.81
C GLY A 665 -15.28 17.86 -18.90
N ARG A 666 -14.75 17.44 -17.77
CA ARG A 666 -13.39 16.87 -17.70
C ARG A 666 -13.43 15.37 -17.40
N LEU A 667 -12.95 14.58 -18.35
CA LEU A 667 -12.83 13.13 -18.23
C LEU A 667 -11.39 12.74 -17.85
N ILE A 668 -11.21 12.05 -16.72
CA ILE A 668 -9.92 11.52 -16.28
C ILE A 668 -9.98 9.99 -16.35
N ALA A 669 -9.16 9.39 -17.20
CA ALA A 669 -9.10 7.94 -17.37
C ALA A 669 -7.73 7.38 -16.97
N LEU A 670 -7.75 6.33 -16.14
CA LEU A 670 -6.55 5.67 -15.62
C LEU A 670 -6.39 4.27 -16.20
N GLU A 671 -5.14 3.85 -16.41
CA GLU A 671 -4.78 2.46 -16.72
C GLU A 671 -5.60 1.87 -17.90
N SER A 672 -6.35 0.77 -17.69
CA SER A 672 -7.17 0.14 -18.75
C SER A 672 -8.30 1.03 -19.28
N ALA A 673 -8.87 1.91 -18.45
CA ALA A 673 -9.86 2.89 -18.93
C ALA A 673 -9.28 3.83 -19.99
N ALA A 674 -8.02 4.28 -19.82
CA ALA A 674 -7.33 5.06 -20.84
C ALA A 674 -7.06 4.23 -22.13
N ALA A 675 -6.78 2.94 -21.99
CA ALA A 675 -6.61 2.03 -23.13
C ALA A 675 -7.93 1.78 -23.88
N GLU A 676 -9.06 1.70 -23.19
CA GLU A 676 -10.38 1.60 -23.81
C GLU A 676 -10.73 2.87 -24.62
N LEU A 677 -10.44 4.06 -24.09
CA LEU A 677 -10.59 5.31 -24.85
C LEU A 677 -9.76 5.27 -26.14
N ALA A 678 -8.54 4.73 -26.09
CA ALA A 678 -7.70 4.61 -27.27
C ALA A 678 -8.23 3.62 -28.31
N GLY A 679 -9.07 2.68 -27.94
CA GLY A 679 -9.80 1.78 -28.83
C GLY A 679 -11.01 2.41 -29.53
N GLY A 680 -11.46 3.59 -29.08
CA GLY A 680 -12.62 4.32 -29.60
C GLY A 680 -12.24 5.55 -30.43
N GLU A 681 -13.25 6.34 -30.79
CA GLU A 681 -13.08 7.59 -31.58
C GLU A 681 -12.89 8.81 -30.65
N TRP A 682 -11.85 8.76 -29.77
CA TRP A 682 -11.54 9.82 -28.80
C TRP A 682 -10.32 10.66 -29.17
N GLY A 683 -9.70 10.37 -30.35
CA GLY A 683 -8.49 11.05 -30.78
C GLY A 683 -7.22 10.65 -30.02
N ILE A 684 -7.29 9.54 -29.28
CA ILE A 684 -6.21 8.92 -28.51
C ILE A 684 -5.93 7.56 -29.16
N LYS A 685 -4.67 7.14 -29.28
CA LYS A 685 -4.31 5.86 -29.88
C LYS A 685 -3.24 5.17 -29.06
N LEU A 686 -3.41 3.87 -28.84
CA LEU A 686 -2.34 3.02 -28.32
C LEU A 686 -1.21 2.95 -29.34
N LYS A 687 0.01 3.06 -28.85
CA LYS A 687 1.20 2.86 -29.69
C LYS A 687 1.28 1.40 -30.09
N LYS A 688 1.18 1.15 -31.39
CA LYS A 688 1.36 -0.19 -31.93
C LYS A 688 2.85 -0.54 -31.96
N GLU A 689 3.15 -1.83 -31.78
CA GLU A 689 4.49 -2.34 -32.06
C GLU A 689 4.87 -1.94 -33.50
N GLU A 690 6.04 -1.34 -33.67
CA GLU A 690 6.67 -1.30 -34.96
C GLU A 690 6.98 -2.76 -35.37
N GLU A 691 6.04 -3.39 -36.07
CA GLU A 691 6.29 -4.66 -36.68
C GLU A 691 7.36 -4.44 -37.76
N ASP A 692 8.58 -4.84 -37.44
CA ASP A 692 9.60 -5.05 -38.44
C ASP A 692 9.19 -6.29 -39.27
N LYS A 693 8.19 -6.04 -40.19
CA LYS A 693 7.59 -7.09 -41.04
C LYS A 693 8.66 -7.79 -41.85
N GLU A 694 9.68 -7.07 -42.29
CA GLU A 694 10.81 -7.65 -43.02
C GLU A 694 11.68 -8.56 -42.17
N ALA A 695 11.87 -8.21 -40.87
CA ALA A 695 12.64 -9.05 -39.95
C ALA A 695 11.85 -10.32 -39.56
N LYS A 696 10.52 -10.19 -39.34
CA LYS A 696 9.64 -11.36 -39.06
C LYS A 696 9.50 -12.28 -40.27
N GLU A 697 9.33 -11.78 -41.46
CA GLU A 697 9.25 -12.62 -42.70
C GLU A 697 10.59 -13.31 -42.98
N LYS A 698 11.73 -12.65 -42.83
CA LYS A 698 13.06 -13.26 -42.93
C LYS A 698 13.33 -14.30 -41.84
N ALA A 699 12.93 -14.04 -40.61
CA ALA A 699 13.12 -14.97 -39.48
C ALA A 699 12.28 -16.27 -39.65
N VAL A 700 11.05 -16.16 -40.13
CA VAL A 700 10.15 -17.32 -40.36
C VAL A 700 10.62 -18.16 -41.52
N SER A 701 11.23 -17.56 -42.56
CA SER A 701 11.66 -18.29 -43.75
C SER A 701 13.00 -19.01 -43.62
N THR A 702 13.86 -18.58 -42.70
CA THR A 702 15.26 -19.06 -42.63
C THR A 702 15.57 -20.02 -41.49
N ARG A 703 14.72 -20.13 -40.45
CA ARG A 703 15.02 -20.93 -39.24
C ARG A 703 13.78 -21.62 -38.62
N PRO A 704 13.16 -22.58 -39.30
CA PRO A 704 11.94 -23.22 -38.84
C PRO A 704 12.10 -23.94 -37.49
N TYR A 705 13.31 -24.38 -37.15
CA TYR A 705 13.58 -25.07 -35.84
C TYR A 705 13.76 -24.11 -34.66
N GLU A 706 14.02 -22.84 -34.87
CA GLU A 706 14.04 -21.85 -33.79
C GLU A 706 12.66 -21.57 -33.18
N ALA A 707 11.60 -21.86 -33.93
CA ALA A 707 10.21 -21.80 -33.46
C ALA A 707 9.88 -22.97 -32.48
N LEU A 708 10.73 -23.99 -32.40
CA LEU A 708 10.52 -25.12 -31.51
C LEU A 708 10.89 -24.72 -30.06
N LYS A 709 9.89 -24.59 -29.20
CA LYS A 709 10.07 -24.26 -27.79
C LYS A 709 9.90 -25.53 -26.93
N PRO A 710 10.89 -25.91 -26.09
CA PRO A 710 10.69 -26.98 -25.12
C PRO A 710 9.53 -26.62 -24.17
N TYR A 711 8.60 -27.55 -23.96
CA TYR A 711 7.45 -27.35 -23.07
C TYR A 711 7.89 -27.02 -21.62
N ALA A 712 9.04 -27.53 -21.20
CA ALA A 712 9.63 -27.24 -19.88
C ALA A 712 9.91 -25.73 -19.67
N ASN A 713 10.08 -24.95 -20.76
CA ASN A 713 10.40 -23.52 -20.69
C ASN A 713 9.15 -22.62 -20.76
N ARG A 714 7.94 -23.18 -20.75
CA ARG A 714 6.69 -22.41 -20.96
C ARG A 714 6.52 -21.21 -20.01
N GLU A 715 6.87 -21.39 -18.73
CA GLU A 715 6.78 -20.32 -17.74
C GLU A 715 7.80 -19.20 -18.02
N ARG A 716 9.06 -19.58 -18.34
CA ARG A 716 10.09 -18.61 -18.69
C ARG A 716 9.85 -17.91 -20.02
N GLU A 717 9.14 -18.55 -20.95
CA GLU A 717 8.72 -17.90 -22.19
C GLU A 717 7.62 -16.84 -21.93
N SER A 718 6.65 -17.11 -21.03
CA SER A 718 5.62 -16.14 -20.68
C SER A 718 6.19 -14.90 -19.98
N ILE A 719 7.27 -15.05 -19.21
CA ILE A 719 7.92 -13.95 -18.50
C ILE A 719 8.52 -12.89 -19.45
N LYS A 720 8.84 -13.24 -20.72
CA LYS A 720 9.38 -12.28 -21.68
C LYS A 720 8.44 -11.10 -21.98
N GLN A 721 7.15 -11.31 -21.80
CA GLN A 721 6.10 -10.28 -21.99
C GLN A 721 5.52 -9.75 -20.67
N PHE A 722 6.13 -10.11 -19.54
CA PHE A 722 5.60 -9.79 -18.21
C PHE A 722 6.31 -8.59 -17.57
N ILE A 723 5.56 -7.74 -16.89
CA ILE A 723 6.03 -6.64 -16.06
C ILE A 723 5.18 -6.57 -14.80
N PRO A 724 5.66 -7.12 -13.67
CA PRO A 724 4.88 -7.13 -12.42
C PRO A 724 4.86 -5.76 -11.74
N GLY A 725 5.86 -4.93 -11.99
CA GLY A 725 6.01 -3.58 -11.48
C GLY A 725 7.47 -3.14 -11.50
N ALA A 726 7.77 -2.18 -12.35
CA ALA A 726 9.10 -1.62 -12.54
C ALA A 726 9.05 -0.09 -12.59
N ILE A 727 10.11 0.55 -12.10
CA ILE A 727 10.20 2.01 -12.06
C ILE A 727 10.82 2.55 -13.34
N TYR A 728 10.13 3.50 -13.94
CA TYR A 728 10.57 4.23 -15.12
C TYR A 728 10.62 5.74 -14.85
N LYS A 729 11.54 6.39 -15.52
CA LYS A 729 11.71 7.86 -15.51
C LYS A 729 10.92 8.48 -16.66
N VAL A 730 9.99 9.38 -16.33
CA VAL A 730 9.14 10.10 -17.29
C VAL A 730 9.59 11.54 -17.41
N GLN A 731 9.77 12.03 -18.63
CA GLN A 731 10.03 13.43 -18.90
C GLN A 731 8.70 14.18 -18.91
N LEU A 732 8.58 15.24 -18.09
CA LEU A 732 7.39 16.09 -18.02
C LEU A 732 7.58 17.42 -18.78
N ASP A 733 6.52 17.87 -19.42
CA ASP A 733 6.35 19.25 -19.86
C ASP A 733 5.81 20.09 -18.68
N THR A 734 6.72 20.80 -17.99
CA THR A 734 6.38 21.62 -16.83
C THR A 734 5.68 22.94 -17.16
N THR A 735 5.43 23.22 -18.41
CA THR A 735 4.67 24.39 -18.84
C THR A 735 3.16 24.11 -18.90
N HIS A 736 2.76 22.84 -18.85
CA HIS A 736 1.36 22.42 -18.84
C HIS A 736 0.85 22.27 -17.39
N PRO A 737 -0.40 22.69 -17.05
CA PRO A 737 -0.97 22.59 -15.71
C PRO A 737 -0.90 21.21 -15.08
N LEU A 738 -1.05 20.12 -15.85
CA LEU A 738 -0.93 18.74 -15.35
C LEU A 738 0.44 18.48 -14.68
N ALA A 739 1.50 19.18 -15.07
CA ALA A 739 2.84 18.98 -14.54
C ALA A 739 3.34 20.09 -13.60
N PHE A 740 2.47 21.00 -13.16
CA PHE A 740 2.86 22.04 -12.20
C PHE A 740 3.29 21.44 -10.86
N GLY A 741 4.33 22.05 -10.27
CA GLY A 741 4.94 21.55 -9.03
C GLY A 741 6.04 20.50 -9.22
N TYR A 742 6.31 20.07 -10.45
CA TYR A 742 7.40 19.14 -10.78
C TYR A 742 8.60 19.84 -11.39
N ALA A 743 9.79 19.27 -11.19
CA ALA A 743 11.06 19.76 -11.77
C ALA A 743 11.39 19.11 -13.14
N GLY A 744 10.37 18.71 -13.92
CA GLY A 744 10.53 18.14 -15.27
C GLY A 744 10.70 16.62 -15.31
N ILE A 745 10.78 15.95 -14.18
CA ILE A 745 10.87 14.49 -14.09
C ILE A 745 9.81 13.95 -13.14
N TYR A 746 9.24 12.83 -13.56
CA TYR A 746 8.34 12.01 -12.75
C TYR A 746 8.84 10.55 -12.75
N TYR A 747 8.61 9.83 -11.67
CA TYR A 747 8.87 8.40 -11.60
C TYR A 747 7.55 7.67 -11.60
N THR A 748 7.35 6.78 -12.58
CA THR A 748 6.17 5.95 -12.67
C THR A 748 6.48 4.51 -12.29
N LEU A 749 5.48 3.81 -11.76
CA LEU A 749 5.49 2.37 -11.59
C LEU A 749 4.71 1.72 -12.73
N LYS A 750 5.42 1.13 -13.68
CA LYS A 750 4.83 0.42 -14.82
C LYS A 750 4.47 -1.01 -14.44
N GLN A 751 3.21 -1.39 -14.70
CA GLN A 751 2.70 -2.75 -14.49
C GLN A 751 2.15 -3.38 -15.77
N ASP A 752 2.13 -2.65 -16.86
CA ASP A 752 1.73 -3.10 -18.21
C ASP A 752 2.66 -2.56 -19.30
N ALA A 753 2.40 -2.93 -20.54
CA ALA A 753 3.16 -2.44 -21.71
C ALA A 753 2.49 -1.24 -22.41
N ASN A 754 1.40 -0.69 -21.87
CA ASN A 754 0.64 0.35 -22.55
C ASN A 754 1.44 1.64 -22.67
N LEU A 755 1.57 2.10 -23.91
CA LEU A 755 2.04 3.41 -24.31
C LEU A 755 1.09 3.96 -25.37
N TYR A 756 1.03 5.26 -25.48
CA TYR A 756 0.18 5.94 -26.48
C TYR A 756 1.04 6.62 -27.55
N GLU A 757 0.47 6.75 -28.75
CA GLU A 757 1.04 7.61 -29.79
C GLU A 757 1.05 9.06 -29.30
N PHE A 758 2.00 9.86 -29.79
CA PHE A 758 1.99 11.29 -29.48
C PHE A 758 0.74 11.93 -30.08
N MET A 759 0.06 12.72 -29.27
CA MET A 759 -1.13 13.45 -29.69
C MET A 759 -0.74 14.58 -30.61
N GLU A 760 -1.52 14.74 -31.68
CA GLU A 760 -1.46 15.86 -32.61
C GLU A 760 -2.74 16.70 -32.47
N ASN A 761 -2.76 17.93 -32.97
CA ASN A 761 -3.96 18.78 -33.11
C ASN A 761 -4.90 18.79 -31.87
N GLY A 762 -4.68 19.72 -30.94
CA GLY A 762 -5.48 19.84 -29.72
C GLY A 762 -5.17 18.76 -28.67
N GLY A 763 -3.96 18.21 -28.71
CA GLY A 763 -3.45 17.27 -27.70
C GLY A 763 -2.11 17.72 -27.12
N TRP A 764 -1.94 17.53 -25.83
CA TRP A 764 -0.73 17.89 -25.08
C TRP A 764 -0.03 16.63 -24.56
N ASN A 765 1.24 16.47 -24.94
CA ASN A 765 2.07 15.33 -24.57
C ASN A 765 2.86 15.65 -23.30
N VAL A 766 2.19 15.58 -22.15
CA VAL A 766 2.72 16.12 -20.91
C VAL A 766 3.75 15.20 -20.26
N GLY A 767 3.53 13.87 -20.27
CA GLY A 767 4.45 12.90 -19.70
C GLY A 767 4.90 11.88 -20.73
N VAL A 768 6.19 11.90 -21.08
CA VAL A 768 6.75 11.10 -22.17
C VAL A 768 7.80 10.11 -21.64
N LEU A 769 7.65 8.86 -22.03
CA LEU A 769 8.65 7.83 -21.82
C LEU A 769 9.67 7.87 -22.96
N LYS A 770 10.91 8.21 -22.66
CA LYS A 770 12.01 8.23 -23.62
C LYS A 770 12.73 6.87 -23.67
N LYS A 771 13.56 6.69 -24.68
CA LYS A 771 14.56 5.63 -24.69
C LYS A 771 15.43 5.72 -23.45
N ASP A 772 15.81 4.62 -22.85
CA ASP A 772 16.64 4.56 -21.63
C ASP A 772 15.97 5.12 -20.35
N SER A 773 14.66 5.05 -20.25
CA SER A 773 13.87 5.50 -19.09
C SER A 773 13.78 4.49 -17.96
N TYR A 774 14.14 3.24 -18.16
CA TYR A 774 14.12 2.19 -17.14
C TYR A 774 15.11 2.47 -16.00
N LEU A 775 14.67 2.23 -14.73
CA LEU A 775 15.48 2.45 -13.54
C LEU A 775 15.67 1.20 -12.68
N SER A 776 14.60 0.52 -12.33
CA SER A 776 14.62 -0.59 -11.37
C SER A 776 13.42 -1.52 -11.55
N GLY A 777 13.56 -2.76 -11.11
CA GLY A 777 12.52 -3.79 -11.12
C GLY A 777 12.64 -4.75 -12.31
N PHE A 778 11.79 -5.77 -12.33
CA PHE A 778 11.78 -6.77 -13.40
C PHE A 778 10.90 -6.31 -14.58
N VAL A 779 11.43 -6.47 -15.77
CA VAL A 779 10.71 -6.26 -17.04
C VAL A 779 11.15 -7.33 -18.01
N GLY A 780 10.21 -8.06 -18.55
CA GLY A 780 10.43 -9.06 -19.59
C GLY A 780 11.09 -8.44 -20.83
N ALA A 781 11.92 -9.22 -21.51
CA ALA A 781 12.78 -8.72 -22.59
C ALA A 781 11.97 -8.08 -23.74
N ASP A 782 10.83 -8.67 -24.10
CA ASP A 782 9.97 -8.18 -25.17
C ASP A 782 9.28 -6.88 -24.74
N THR A 783 8.68 -6.84 -23.54
CA THR A 783 8.07 -5.65 -22.97
C THR A 783 9.05 -4.49 -22.82
N ARG A 784 10.30 -4.77 -22.43
CA ARG A 784 11.34 -3.75 -22.28
C ARG A 784 11.70 -3.07 -23.62
N GLN A 785 11.60 -3.81 -24.72
CA GLN A 785 11.85 -3.23 -26.06
C GLN A 785 10.69 -2.32 -26.51
N GLN A 786 9.47 -2.57 -26.06
CA GLN A 786 8.27 -1.79 -26.39
C GLN A 786 8.20 -0.49 -25.58
N LEU A 787 8.63 -0.50 -24.31
CA LEU A 787 8.52 0.62 -23.36
C LEU A 787 9.55 1.73 -23.65
N LYS A 788 9.39 2.43 -24.77
CA LYS A 788 10.23 3.57 -25.21
C LYS A 788 9.46 4.47 -26.17
N ASP A 789 9.84 5.75 -26.20
CA ASP A 789 9.39 6.76 -27.17
C ASP A 789 7.86 6.80 -27.33
N GLY A 790 7.14 6.97 -26.22
CA GLY A 790 5.68 7.02 -26.21
C GLY A 790 5.12 7.93 -25.13
N LEU A 791 3.86 8.25 -25.27
CA LEU A 791 3.10 9.06 -24.31
C LEU A 791 2.59 8.18 -23.17
N LEU A 792 2.72 8.69 -21.94
CA LEU A 792 2.14 8.10 -20.72
C LEU A 792 1.05 8.98 -20.10
N PHE A 793 1.27 10.30 -20.08
CA PHE A 793 0.33 11.25 -19.51
C PHE A 793 0.06 12.35 -20.53
N GLY A 794 -1.20 12.53 -20.87
CA GLY A 794 -1.57 13.51 -21.88
C GLY A 794 -2.95 14.12 -21.61
N VAL A 795 -3.19 15.26 -22.25
CA VAL A 795 -4.47 15.95 -22.22
C VAL A 795 -4.94 16.16 -23.64
N LYS A 796 -6.17 15.75 -23.95
CA LYS A 796 -6.82 15.94 -25.25
C LYS A 796 -7.97 16.91 -25.09
N GLU A 797 -7.90 18.04 -25.79
CA GLU A 797 -9.00 19.01 -25.88
C GLU A 797 -10.14 18.46 -26.75
N MET A 798 -11.35 18.64 -26.31
CA MET A 798 -12.56 18.25 -27.04
C MET A 798 -13.68 19.28 -26.79
N GLY A 799 -13.89 20.22 -27.73
CA GLY A 799 -14.79 21.35 -27.53
C GLY A 799 -14.27 22.27 -26.42
N ASP A 800 -15.09 22.55 -25.42
CA ASP A 800 -14.72 23.36 -24.26
C ASP A 800 -14.18 22.53 -23.08
N GLY A 801 -14.15 21.19 -23.21
CA GLY A 801 -13.68 20.27 -22.16
C GLY A 801 -12.45 19.49 -22.55
N GLU A 802 -12.02 18.60 -21.67
CA GLU A 802 -10.74 17.91 -21.76
C GLU A 802 -10.81 16.45 -21.31
N ILE A 803 -9.96 15.63 -21.94
CA ILE A 803 -9.73 14.25 -21.57
C ILE A 803 -8.30 14.12 -21.08
N VAL A 804 -8.14 13.73 -19.82
CA VAL A 804 -6.83 13.44 -19.22
C VAL A 804 -6.62 11.94 -19.23
N ILE A 805 -5.54 11.50 -19.88
CA ILE A 805 -5.11 10.09 -19.82
C ILE A 805 -3.92 9.91 -18.90
N LEU A 806 -4.02 8.94 -18.01
CA LEU A 806 -2.98 8.52 -17.09
C LEU A 806 -2.74 7.03 -17.29
N ALA A 807 -1.72 6.69 -18.10
CA ALA A 807 -1.43 5.29 -18.45
C ALA A 807 -1.10 4.41 -17.26
N ASP A 808 -0.53 4.99 -16.21
CA ASP A 808 -0.19 4.31 -14.97
C ASP A 808 -0.94 4.95 -13.80
N ASN A 809 -1.09 4.21 -12.71
CA ASN A 809 -1.79 4.66 -11.53
C ASN A 809 -0.93 5.61 -10.66
N PRO A 810 -1.23 6.92 -10.60
CA PRO A 810 -0.47 7.88 -9.80
C PRO A 810 -0.74 7.76 -8.30
N LEU A 811 -1.78 7.03 -7.89
CA LEU A 811 -2.18 6.84 -6.49
C LEU A 811 -1.85 5.45 -5.95
N PHE A 812 -1.10 4.66 -6.69
CA PHE A 812 -0.84 3.25 -6.45
C PHE A 812 -0.60 2.93 -4.97
N ARG A 813 -1.47 2.11 -4.40
CA ARG A 813 -1.48 1.67 -2.99
C ARG A 813 -1.31 2.82 -1.99
N SER A 814 -1.64 4.05 -2.39
CA SER A 814 -1.51 5.28 -1.61
C SER A 814 -0.11 5.63 -1.09
N PHE A 815 0.92 4.79 -1.34
CA PHE A 815 2.31 5.07 -0.94
C PHE A 815 3.13 5.79 -2.02
N TRP A 816 2.62 5.82 -3.29
CA TRP A 816 3.29 6.50 -4.40
C TRP A 816 3.11 8.02 -4.30
N GLU A 817 3.83 8.62 -3.34
CA GLU A 817 3.67 10.05 -2.97
C GLU A 817 3.93 10.98 -4.14
N ASN A 818 4.86 10.58 -5.04
CA ASN A 818 5.20 11.35 -6.22
C ASN A 818 4.00 11.57 -7.16
N GLY A 819 3.04 10.65 -7.22
CA GLY A 819 1.88 10.72 -8.12
C GLY A 819 0.71 11.56 -7.63
N LYS A 820 0.60 11.78 -6.32
CA LYS A 820 -0.55 12.46 -5.72
C LYS A 820 -0.76 13.87 -6.25
N LEU A 821 0.32 14.62 -6.48
CA LEU A 821 0.24 15.97 -7.04
C LEU A 821 -0.17 15.95 -8.51
N LEU A 822 0.31 14.97 -9.31
CA LEU A 822 -0.08 14.79 -10.72
C LEU A 822 -1.59 14.57 -10.84
N PHE A 823 -2.13 13.67 -10.03
CA PHE A 823 -3.56 13.40 -9.99
C PHE A 823 -4.35 14.62 -9.52
N SER A 824 -3.86 15.35 -8.52
CA SER A 824 -4.48 16.60 -8.05
C SER A 824 -4.50 17.67 -9.14
N ASN A 825 -3.43 17.79 -9.92
CA ASN A 825 -3.36 18.70 -11.06
C ASN A 825 -4.44 18.38 -12.11
N ALA A 826 -4.63 17.08 -12.42
CA ALA A 826 -5.70 16.64 -13.32
C ALA A 826 -7.09 17.06 -12.82
N VAL A 827 -7.31 17.01 -11.49
CA VAL A 827 -8.62 17.35 -10.88
C VAL A 827 -8.82 18.85 -10.75
N PHE A 828 -7.82 19.61 -10.29
CA PHE A 828 -8.02 21.00 -9.85
C PHE A 828 -7.46 22.06 -10.81
N LEU A 829 -6.44 21.76 -11.62
CA LEU A 829 -5.76 22.77 -12.45
C LEU A 829 -5.98 22.63 -13.96
N VAL A 830 -6.08 21.40 -14.46
CA VAL A 830 -6.39 21.16 -15.88
C VAL A 830 -7.80 21.68 -16.19
N GLY A 831 -8.00 22.36 -17.33
CA GLY A 831 -9.33 22.84 -17.79
C GLY A 831 -9.94 23.98 -16.97
N GLN A 832 -9.13 24.85 -16.34
CA GLN A 832 -9.60 26.04 -15.61
C GLN A 832 -9.62 27.28 -16.47
#